data_244178aefd4ab84cb747b0f46ceeac83
#
_entry.id   244178aefd4ab84cb747b0f46ceeac83
#
_cell.length_a   1.000
_cell.length_b   1.000
_cell.length_c   1.000
_cell.angle_alpha   90.00
_cell.angle_beta   90.00
_cell.angle_gamma   90.00
#
_symmetry.space_group_name_H-M   'P 1'
#
loop_
_entity.id
_entity.type
_entity.pdbx_description
1 polymer ?
#
loop_
_entity_poly.entity_id
_entity_poly.type
_entity_poly.pdbx_seq_one_letter_code
_entity_poly.pdbx_strand_id
1 'polypeptide(L)'
;MRGFVHTRRMFVALGVACLLAATLAIPAGWVLGSPGSDLLNQFVAWRQFAADSLRSGHIPLWNPYTFSGEPFLGGFQSAVLYPPNLLFLILPLARAINLSIVGHLAWLGLGMGRWARSRGFHPLAAALVGFAVPLSGPVFPHVYAGHLPNLCTMAWAPWILLCLEEWHRGGRGAALLWACAAACMQLLAGHVQYAFYTAVAAGLAALVRAVANPAERRRAVPGVLVCYLAAAALGAVQLLPGLAATGESVRQGGLDFRFISSFSFPPENLLTLFAPGFFGDLPGFSYWGSCYFWEMSVFVGASGAVLAALSLEDRGHRRGAGLDLVVAGLLFTLALGYHTPLFRVLFDHAPGFDRFRGLSKFTFPALLYFSLAIGAGADALIRNRPGRRLVAAFAIGAAAAAILAGLCLRHWPEHLAGAMLRGIERSWEIHNLSDPVLSDPAFQRGAGIRAGRALVVAGMVLFAAGASLAWSRRSPRLRWVPLLLLPIEMVCFARANLATAPVAAGFPDKVAEFIAATPGDYRMLWLNPTDTSDAGYLIGAPTIWGNDPFVLRRYAEFIAYTQGEDPDRVTQYVEFRKLSPLYAMLRCRFVFGMDPAGRFTVLENSATMHRVQLVPEYRVLPGRDPILAAMARPGFDPRRTVLLESEPEPRPAASPDPGTARVLSASADSMTVEADLKVPAVLLVTDPYSRDWHARSLPGSSQSAYRILPADHCLQAVPMGAGHHLLRIEYSPVSFKIGIAVSAAAWLAWAAAATSWRPSWRRPSGA
;
A
#
# COMPACT_ATOMS: atom_id res chain seq x y z
N MET A 1 41.12 2.72 17.91
CA MET A 1 39.68 3.10 18.00
C MET A 1 39.32 4.37 17.19
N ARG A 2 40.12 5.45 17.18
CA ARG A 2 39.80 6.68 16.42
C ARG A 2 39.70 6.46 14.88
N GLY A 3 40.58 5.67 14.28
CA GLY A 3 40.53 5.36 12.83
C GLY A 3 39.26 4.60 12.39
N PHE A 4 38.73 3.68 13.21
CA PHE A 4 37.57 2.86 12.90
C PHE A 4 36.27 3.69 12.90
N VAL A 5 36.19 4.68 13.79
CA VAL A 5 35.01 5.60 13.86
C VAL A 5 35.05 6.56 12.65
N HIS A 6 36.21 6.99 12.20
CA HIS A 6 36.34 7.86 11.03
C HIS A 6 35.97 7.16 9.73
N THR A 7 36.41 5.91 9.55
CA THR A 7 36.05 5.07 8.38
C THR A 7 34.56 4.83 8.31
N ARG A 8 33.90 4.54 9.45
CA ARG A 8 32.44 4.33 9.51
C ARG A 8 31.64 5.58 9.14
N ARG A 9 32.06 6.76 9.62
CA ARG A 9 31.45 8.06 9.27
C ARG A 9 31.60 8.36 7.78
N MET A 10 32.76 8.06 7.21
CA MET A 10 33.06 8.25 5.79
C MET A 10 32.17 7.37 4.90
N PHE A 11 31.97 6.08 5.24
CA PHE A 11 31.06 5.20 4.48
C PHE A 11 29.59 5.64 4.56
N VAL A 12 29.14 6.13 5.72
CA VAL A 12 27.78 6.67 5.86
C VAL A 12 27.65 7.94 5.02
N ALA A 13 28.61 8.85 5.08
CA ALA A 13 28.59 10.08 4.28
C ALA A 13 28.64 9.80 2.77
N LEU A 14 29.46 8.84 2.33
CA LEU A 14 29.53 8.41 0.94
C LEU A 14 28.19 7.77 0.49
N GLY A 15 27.58 6.91 1.32
CA GLY A 15 26.27 6.33 1.05
C GLY A 15 25.18 7.38 0.88
N VAL A 16 25.13 8.37 1.78
CA VAL A 16 24.20 9.50 1.69
C VAL A 16 24.47 10.34 0.43
N ALA A 17 25.74 10.61 0.12
CA ALA A 17 26.11 11.34 -1.09
C ALA A 17 25.71 10.61 -2.38
N CYS A 18 25.90 9.27 -2.44
CA CYS A 18 25.45 8.46 -3.56
C CYS A 18 23.91 8.46 -3.72
N LEU A 19 23.17 8.39 -2.60
CA LEU A 19 21.72 8.47 -2.61
C LEU A 19 21.21 9.83 -3.12
N LEU A 20 21.84 10.91 -2.63
CA LEU A 20 21.51 12.26 -3.10
C LEU A 20 21.86 12.42 -4.59
N ALA A 21 23.04 11.95 -5.01
CA ALA A 21 23.42 12.00 -6.42
C ALA A 21 22.45 11.22 -7.32
N ALA A 22 22.01 10.03 -6.89
CA ALA A 22 21.04 9.23 -7.65
C ALA A 22 19.69 9.96 -7.79
N THR A 23 19.21 10.62 -6.72
CA THR A 23 17.95 11.39 -6.79
C THR A 23 18.11 12.68 -7.60
N LEU A 24 19.28 13.32 -7.58
CA LEU A 24 19.57 14.53 -8.34
C LEU A 24 19.75 14.26 -9.84
N ALA A 25 20.15 13.05 -10.21
CA ALA A 25 20.24 12.63 -11.62
C ALA A 25 18.90 12.51 -12.33
N ILE A 26 17.79 12.40 -11.58
CA ILE A 26 16.43 12.37 -12.13
C ILE A 26 16.05 13.80 -12.53
N PRO A 27 15.50 14.04 -13.74
CA PRO A 27 15.10 15.36 -14.19
C PRO A 27 14.17 16.07 -13.20
N ALA A 28 14.21 17.40 -13.17
CA ALA A 28 13.29 18.18 -12.34
C ALA A 28 11.85 17.91 -12.75
N GLY A 29 10.95 17.72 -11.78
CA GLY A 29 9.54 17.40 -12.04
C GLY A 29 9.27 15.93 -12.42
N TRP A 30 10.29 15.05 -12.44
CA TRP A 30 10.14 13.62 -12.70
C TRP A 30 10.23 12.82 -11.41
N VAL A 31 9.49 11.71 -11.36
CA VAL A 31 9.47 10.77 -10.24
C VAL A 31 9.85 9.37 -10.67
N LEU A 32 10.34 8.58 -9.72
CA LEU A 32 10.53 7.15 -9.88
C LEU A 32 9.16 6.46 -9.87
N GLY A 33 8.79 5.86 -10.97
CA GLY A 33 7.51 5.17 -11.19
C GLY A 33 7.15 5.15 -12.66
N SER A 34 6.27 4.25 -13.07
CA SER A 34 5.78 4.21 -14.45
C SER A 34 4.69 5.28 -14.69
N PRO A 35 4.49 5.72 -15.95
CA PRO A 35 3.26 6.40 -16.33
C PRO A 35 2.03 5.53 -15.96
N GLY A 36 0.97 6.12 -15.43
CA GLY A 36 -0.22 5.38 -14.99
C GLY A 36 -0.05 4.56 -13.69
N SER A 37 1.07 4.74 -12.96
CA SER A 37 1.27 4.10 -11.67
C SER A 37 0.40 4.72 -10.56
N ASP A 38 0.14 3.96 -9.48
CA ASP A 38 -0.56 4.47 -8.30
C ASP A 38 0.09 5.74 -7.73
N LEU A 39 1.41 5.91 -7.93
CA LEU A 39 2.10 7.12 -7.51
C LEU A 39 1.53 8.35 -8.21
N LEU A 40 1.37 8.31 -9.53
CA LEU A 40 0.88 9.45 -10.31
C LEU A 40 -0.64 9.60 -10.20
N ASN A 41 -1.36 8.48 -10.17
CA ASN A 41 -2.81 8.50 -10.13
C ASN A 41 -3.37 8.92 -8.76
N GLN A 42 -2.62 8.69 -7.66
CA GLN A 42 -3.11 8.87 -6.29
C GLN A 42 -2.10 9.60 -5.39
N PHE A 43 -0.92 9.01 -5.16
CA PHE A 43 -0.06 9.46 -4.05
C PHE A 43 0.60 10.82 -4.27
N VAL A 44 0.87 11.23 -5.50
CA VAL A 44 1.38 12.57 -5.80
C VAL A 44 0.40 13.63 -5.33
N ALA A 45 -0.87 13.51 -5.69
CA ALA A 45 -1.93 14.43 -5.27
C ALA A 45 -2.12 14.44 -3.75
N TRP A 46 -2.14 13.27 -3.14
CA TRP A 46 -2.31 13.14 -1.69
C TRP A 46 -1.15 13.72 -0.89
N ARG A 47 0.09 13.57 -1.35
CA ARG A 47 1.25 14.18 -0.71
C ARG A 47 1.24 15.69 -0.84
N GLN A 48 0.85 16.22 -2.01
CA GLN A 48 0.72 17.66 -2.21
C GLN A 48 -0.39 18.23 -1.32
N PHE A 49 -1.59 17.63 -1.33
CA PHE A 49 -2.72 18.04 -0.49
C PHE A 49 -2.36 18.04 1.01
N ALA A 50 -1.72 16.96 1.49
CA ALA A 50 -1.27 16.88 2.88
C ALA A 50 -0.24 17.98 3.21
N ALA A 51 0.74 18.19 2.33
CA ALA A 51 1.76 19.21 2.54
C ALA A 51 1.20 20.63 2.57
N ASP A 52 0.29 20.96 1.67
CA ASP A 52 -0.32 22.29 1.59
C ASP A 52 -1.24 22.55 2.78
N SER A 53 -2.00 21.54 3.22
CA SER A 53 -2.81 21.61 4.43
C SER A 53 -1.94 21.84 5.68
N LEU A 54 -0.84 21.10 5.83
CA LEU A 54 0.08 21.24 6.96
C LEU A 54 0.82 22.59 6.94
N ARG A 55 1.19 23.12 5.76
CA ARG A 55 1.79 24.46 5.62
C ARG A 55 0.82 25.58 6.04
N SER A 56 -0.48 25.37 5.83
CA SER A 56 -1.52 26.27 6.31
C SER A 56 -1.86 26.11 7.81
N GLY A 57 -1.13 25.24 8.53
CA GLY A 57 -1.33 24.95 9.96
C GLY A 57 -2.51 24.01 10.25
N HIS A 58 -2.98 23.27 9.25
CA HIS A 58 -4.14 22.40 9.35
C HIS A 58 -3.78 20.93 9.11
N ILE A 59 -4.26 20.03 9.98
CA ILE A 59 -4.14 18.57 9.78
C ILE A 59 -5.34 18.13 8.96
N PRO A 60 -5.17 17.67 7.70
CA PRO A 60 -6.29 17.27 6.86
C PRO A 60 -6.90 15.96 7.37
N LEU A 61 -8.10 16.01 7.94
CA LEU A 61 -8.85 14.85 8.39
C LEU A 61 -9.75 14.29 7.29
N TRP A 62 -10.20 15.16 6.37
CA TRP A 62 -11.09 14.87 5.25
C TRP A 62 -10.46 15.28 3.92
N ASN A 63 -10.66 14.47 2.87
CA ASN A 63 -10.27 14.79 1.50
C ASN A 63 -11.54 15.06 0.67
N PRO A 64 -11.82 16.29 0.23
CA PRO A 64 -12.99 16.59 -0.58
C PRO A 64 -12.81 16.28 -2.08
N TYR A 65 -11.61 15.90 -2.51
CA TYR A 65 -11.24 15.80 -3.93
C TYR A 65 -11.53 14.43 -4.56
N THR A 66 -11.79 13.41 -3.75
CA THR A 66 -12.05 12.04 -4.20
C THR A 66 -13.37 11.54 -3.61
N PHE A 67 -14.18 10.78 -4.36
CA PHE A 67 -15.49 10.23 -3.94
C PHE A 67 -16.47 11.28 -3.39
N SER A 68 -16.44 12.50 -3.92
CA SER A 68 -17.17 13.64 -3.35
C SER A 68 -16.74 14.01 -1.92
N GLY A 69 -15.84 13.27 -1.33
CA GLY A 69 -15.26 13.42 0.00
C GLY A 69 -15.11 12.11 0.76
N GLU A 70 -13.98 11.95 1.44
CA GLU A 70 -13.62 10.74 2.19
C GLU A 70 -12.74 11.05 3.40
N PRO A 71 -12.69 10.17 4.45
CA PRO A 71 -11.77 10.30 5.57
C PRO A 71 -10.31 10.19 5.13
N PHE A 72 -9.56 11.30 5.11
CA PHE A 72 -8.18 11.31 4.59
C PHE A 72 -7.16 10.73 5.57
N LEU A 73 -7.14 11.22 6.82
CA LEU A 73 -6.26 10.66 7.85
C LEU A 73 -6.70 9.24 8.19
N GLY A 74 -7.99 8.97 8.29
CA GLY A 74 -8.55 7.63 8.54
C GLY A 74 -8.22 6.60 7.45
N GLY A 75 -7.93 7.02 6.21
CA GLY A 75 -7.56 6.15 5.10
C GLY A 75 -6.17 5.50 5.22
N PHE A 76 -5.38 5.76 6.25
CA PHE A 76 -4.00 5.29 6.49
C PHE A 76 -2.99 5.70 5.42
N GLN A 77 -3.25 5.44 4.14
CA GLN A 77 -2.30 5.59 3.02
C GLN A 77 -1.87 7.05 2.78
N SER A 78 -2.65 8.00 3.30
CA SER A 78 -2.26 9.41 3.36
C SER A 78 -0.97 9.63 4.14
N ALA A 79 -0.72 8.80 5.18
CA ALA A 79 0.47 8.84 6.04
C ALA A 79 0.81 10.26 6.53
N VAL A 80 -0.22 11.06 6.87
CA VAL A 80 -0.08 12.48 7.27
C VAL A 80 0.83 12.62 8.49
N LEU A 81 0.69 11.70 9.46
CA LEU A 81 1.42 11.73 10.73
C LEU A 81 2.75 10.95 10.70
N TYR A 82 3.19 10.50 9.54
CA TYR A 82 4.46 9.79 9.38
C TYR A 82 5.63 10.77 9.36
N PRO A 83 6.54 10.79 10.37
CA PRO A 83 7.55 11.84 10.47
C PRO A 83 8.46 12.03 9.26
N PRO A 84 8.89 10.98 8.51
CA PRO A 84 9.65 11.19 7.29
C PRO A 84 8.91 11.98 6.21
N ASN A 85 7.58 12.04 6.22
CA ASN A 85 6.79 12.83 5.27
C ASN A 85 6.90 14.36 5.51
N LEU A 86 7.51 14.80 6.61
CA LEU A 86 7.89 16.22 6.80
C LEU A 86 8.83 16.73 5.68
N LEU A 87 9.49 15.83 4.94
CA LEU A 87 10.25 16.18 3.73
C LEU A 87 9.40 16.93 2.70
N PHE A 88 8.11 16.61 2.60
CA PHE A 88 7.19 17.25 1.66
C PHE A 88 6.89 18.72 2.02
N LEU A 89 7.17 19.13 3.25
CA LEU A 89 7.02 20.55 3.67
C LEU A 89 8.21 21.41 3.20
N ILE A 90 9.38 20.79 2.99
CA ILE A 90 10.65 21.49 2.78
C ILE A 90 11.12 21.41 1.32
N LEU A 91 10.90 20.25 0.67
CA LEU A 91 11.41 19.98 -0.68
C LEU A 91 10.31 20.09 -1.74
N PRO A 92 10.65 20.40 -2.99
CA PRO A 92 9.74 20.25 -4.12
C PRO A 92 9.19 18.81 -4.20
N LEU A 93 7.90 18.66 -4.51
CA LEU A 93 7.16 17.41 -4.46
C LEU A 93 7.89 16.21 -5.11
N ALA A 94 8.32 16.34 -6.37
CA ALA A 94 9.02 15.28 -7.08
C ALA A 94 10.33 14.87 -6.39
N ARG A 95 11.10 15.84 -5.86
CA ARG A 95 12.34 15.58 -5.12
C ARG A 95 12.06 14.87 -3.80
N ALA A 96 11.02 15.30 -3.07
CA ALA A 96 10.61 14.66 -1.81
C ALA A 96 10.17 13.21 -2.03
N ILE A 97 9.41 12.93 -3.10
CA ILE A 97 9.00 11.58 -3.49
C ILE A 97 10.21 10.70 -3.78
N ASN A 98 11.11 11.15 -4.67
CA ASN A 98 12.29 10.39 -5.06
C ASN A 98 13.20 10.10 -3.86
N LEU A 99 13.42 11.10 -3.00
CA LEU A 99 14.23 10.94 -1.78
C LEU A 99 13.53 10.00 -0.78
N SER A 100 12.20 10.05 -0.67
CA SER A 100 11.44 9.11 0.16
C SER A 100 11.62 7.67 -0.35
N ILE A 101 11.45 7.40 -1.64
CA ILE A 101 11.63 6.06 -2.23
C ILE A 101 13.06 5.54 -1.97
N VAL A 102 14.07 6.29 -2.39
CA VAL A 102 15.47 5.88 -2.28
C VAL A 102 15.90 5.77 -0.81
N GLY A 103 15.46 6.69 0.03
CA GLY A 103 15.74 6.69 1.46
C GLY A 103 15.16 5.47 2.18
N HIS A 104 13.92 5.07 1.86
CA HIS A 104 13.31 3.88 2.47
C HIS A 104 13.92 2.57 1.96
N LEU A 105 14.27 2.47 0.67
CA LEU A 105 15.03 1.32 0.17
C LEU A 105 16.39 1.20 0.86
N ALA A 106 17.09 2.31 1.08
CA ALA A 106 18.33 2.32 1.85
C ALA A 106 18.11 1.93 3.31
N TRP A 107 17.04 2.43 3.95
CA TRP A 107 16.69 2.09 5.33
C TRP A 107 16.38 0.60 5.50
N LEU A 108 15.66 0.01 4.54
CA LEU A 108 15.43 -1.42 4.44
C LEU A 108 16.75 -2.22 4.38
N GLY A 109 17.64 -1.81 3.48
CA GLY A 109 18.93 -2.46 3.30
C GLY A 109 19.85 -2.33 4.53
N LEU A 110 19.87 -1.16 5.16
CA LEU A 110 20.61 -0.93 6.41
C LEU A 110 20.08 -1.82 7.55
N GLY A 111 18.75 -1.95 7.66
CA GLY A 111 18.10 -2.83 8.64
C GLY A 111 18.51 -4.29 8.45
N MET A 112 18.47 -4.78 7.21
CA MET A 112 18.90 -6.16 6.87
C MET A 112 20.38 -6.38 7.13
N GLY A 113 21.23 -5.47 6.71
CA GLY A 113 22.68 -5.54 7.00
C GLY A 113 22.97 -5.53 8.49
N ARG A 114 22.27 -4.69 9.26
CA ARG A 114 22.38 -4.64 10.72
C ARG A 114 21.91 -5.94 11.36
N TRP A 115 20.83 -6.53 10.87
CA TRP A 115 20.31 -7.82 11.35
C TRP A 115 21.29 -8.96 11.09
N ALA A 116 21.84 -9.04 9.87
CA ALA A 116 22.90 -9.99 9.54
C ALA A 116 24.15 -9.81 10.45
N ARG A 117 24.54 -8.57 10.72
CA ARG A 117 25.67 -8.27 11.64
C ARG A 117 25.39 -8.69 13.07
N SER A 118 24.18 -8.53 13.59
CA SER A 118 23.82 -8.95 14.95
C SER A 118 23.92 -10.46 15.14
N ARG A 119 23.84 -11.23 14.04
CA ARG A 119 24.04 -12.69 14.02
C ARG A 119 25.52 -13.09 13.87
N GLY A 120 26.45 -12.14 13.82
CA GLY A 120 27.88 -12.39 13.74
C GLY A 120 28.41 -12.65 12.32
N PHE A 121 27.61 -12.39 11.27
CA PHE A 121 28.09 -12.54 9.89
C PHE A 121 29.22 -11.57 9.58
N HIS A 122 30.12 -11.97 8.69
CA HIS A 122 31.19 -11.13 8.18
C HIS A 122 30.64 -9.81 7.62
N PRO A 123 31.32 -8.65 7.77
CA PRO A 123 30.83 -7.37 7.27
C PRO A 123 30.41 -7.38 5.81
N LEU A 124 31.17 -8.07 4.97
CA LEU A 124 30.89 -8.20 3.53
C LEU A 124 29.62 -9.03 3.26
N ALA A 125 29.41 -10.12 3.99
CA ALA A 125 28.18 -10.91 3.87
C ALA A 125 26.93 -10.12 4.29
N ALA A 126 27.05 -9.35 5.38
CA ALA A 126 25.98 -8.48 5.84
C ALA A 126 25.71 -7.32 4.84
N ALA A 127 26.75 -6.74 4.25
CA ALA A 127 26.62 -5.72 3.22
C ALA A 127 25.93 -6.29 1.96
N LEU A 128 26.27 -7.52 1.58
CA LEU A 128 25.67 -8.20 0.43
C LEU A 128 24.16 -8.40 0.62
N VAL A 129 23.73 -8.86 1.81
CA VAL A 129 22.30 -9.01 2.15
C VAL A 129 21.59 -7.64 2.15
N GLY A 130 22.22 -6.65 2.79
CA GLY A 130 21.68 -5.29 2.84
C GLY A 130 21.54 -4.64 1.45
N PHE A 131 22.41 -4.99 0.51
CA PHE A 131 22.34 -4.52 -0.87
C PHE A 131 21.28 -5.29 -1.69
N ALA A 132 21.20 -6.59 -1.54
CA ALA A 132 20.35 -7.45 -2.37
C ALA A 132 18.85 -7.29 -2.07
N VAL A 133 18.47 -7.18 -0.77
CA VAL A 133 17.04 -7.15 -0.38
C VAL A 133 16.26 -5.99 -1.00
N PRO A 134 16.73 -4.73 -0.98
CA PRO A 134 16.01 -3.61 -1.60
C PRO A 134 15.81 -3.77 -3.12
N LEU A 135 16.67 -4.52 -3.79
CA LEU A 135 16.65 -4.72 -5.24
C LEU A 135 15.98 -6.03 -5.66
N SER A 136 15.35 -6.75 -4.73
CA SER A 136 14.73 -8.06 -4.96
C SER A 136 13.33 -7.97 -5.56
N GLY A 137 12.83 -9.11 -6.04
CA GLY A 137 11.50 -9.24 -6.65
C GLY A 137 10.35 -8.76 -5.78
N PRO A 138 10.24 -9.16 -4.49
CA PRO A 138 9.17 -8.67 -3.61
C PRO A 138 9.26 -7.20 -3.20
N VAL A 139 10.32 -6.47 -3.57
CA VAL A 139 10.53 -5.07 -3.14
C VAL A 139 10.62 -4.11 -4.32
N PHE A 140 11.59 -4.30 -5.22
CA PHE A 140 11.93 -3.28 -6.21
C PHE A 140 10.84 -2.98 -7.25
N PRO A 141 10.06 -3.97 -7.76
CA PRO A 141 8.98 -3.69 -8.71
C PRO A 141 7.88 -2.79 -8.17
N HIS A 142 7.73 -2.65 -6.83
CA HIS A 142 6.83 -1.67 -6.24
C HIS A 142 7.25 -0.21 -6.53
N VAL A 143 8.51 0.05 -6.91
CA VAL A 143 8.95 1.36 -7.41
C VAL A 143 8.28 1.65 -8.76
N TYR A 144 8.29 0.68 -9.68
CA TYR A 144 7.61 0.79 -10.97
C TYR A 144 6.10 1.00 -10.82
N ALA A 145 5.46 0.22 -9.96
CA ALA A 145 4.03 0.31 -9.68
C ALA A 145 3.64 1.59 -8.89
N GLY A 146 4.61 2.34 -8.36
CA GLY A 146 4.34 3.57 -7.63
C GLY A 146 3.80 3.37 -6.22
N HIS A 147 3.99 2.22 -5.61
CA HIS A 147 3.46 1.84 -4.29
C HIS A 147 4.26 2.51 -3.15
N LEU A 148 4.24 3.84 -3.06
CA LEU A 148 5.02 4.61 -2.09
C LEU A 148 4.75 4.21 -0.63
N PRO A 149 3.49 4.07 -0.13
CA PRO A 149 3.24 3.64 1.24
C PRO A 149 3.73 2.23 1.54
N ASN A 150 3.71 1.32 0.54
CA ASN A 150 4.22 -0.04 0.68
C ASN A 150 5.72 -0.02 1.00
N LEU A 151 6.51 0.69 0.18
CA LEU A 151 7.95 0.82 0.36
C LEU A 151 8.31 1.45 1.70
N CYS A 152 7.59 2.51 2.10
CA CYS A 152 7.78 3.16 3.40
C CYS A 152 7.52 2.19 4.56
N THR A 153 6.45 1.40 4.49
CA THR A 153 6.07 0.43 5.53
C THR A 153 7.02 -0.77 5.58
N MET A 154 7.38 -1.32 4.41
CA MET A 154 8.31 -2.45 4.30
C MET A 154 9.68 -2.13 4.91
N ALA A 155 10.13 -0.90 4.80
CA ALA A 155 11.45 -0.46 5.27
C ALA A 155 11.67 -0.63 6.78
N TRP A 156 10.62 -0.67 7.59
CA TRP A 156 10.68 -0.86 9.03
C TRP A 156 10.74 -2.32 9.48
N ALA A 157 10.27 -3.26 8.65
CA ALA A 157 10.17 -4.67 9.03
C ALA A 157 11.48 -5.28 9.56
N PRO A 158 12.65 -5.14 8.89
CA PRO A 158 13.88 -5.74 9.41
C PRO A 158 14.33 -5.14 10.74
N TRP A 159 14.02 -3.88 11.03
CA TRP A 159 14.32 -3.25 12.31
C TRP A 159 13.49 -3.82 13.45
N ILE A 160 12.19 -4.04 13.22
CA ILE A 160 11.28 -4.67 14.19
C ILE A 160 11.76 -6.08 14.49
N LEU A 161 12.00 -6.89 13.43
CA LEU A 161 12.40 -8.29 13.57
C LEU A 161 13.78 -8.44 14.22
N LEU A 162 14.75 -7.58 13.88
CA LEU A 162 16.05 -7.50 14.54
C LEU A 162 15.89 -7.23 16.04
N CYS A 163 15.14 -6.18 16.39
CA CYS A 163 15.00 -5.77 17.79
C CYS A 163 14.26 -6.84 18.62
N LEU A 164 13.22 -7.47 18.07
CA LEU A 164 12.56 -8.59 18.71
C LEU A 164 13.50 -9.80 18.88
N GLU A 165 14.34 -10.10 17.89
CA GLU A 165 15.32 -11.17 18.02
C GLU A 165 16.37 -10.88 19.11
N GLU A 166 16.86 -9.64 19.22
CA GLU A 166 17.78 -9.24 20.30
C GLU A 166 17.11 -9.33 21.68
N TRP A 167 15.81 -9.01 21.78
CA TRP A 167 15.03 -9.22 22.99
C TRP A 167 14.88 -10.71 23.31
N HIS A 168 14.54 -11.55 22.35
CA HIS A 168 14.37 -12.99 22.56
C HIS A 168 15.65 -13.64 23.11
N ARG A 169 16.80 -13.33 22.51
CA ARG A 169 18.11 -13.90 22.87
C ARG A 169 18.65 -13.39 24.19
N GLY A 170 18.56 -12.10 24.45
CA GLY A 170 19.27 -11.45 25.54
C GLY A 170 18.40 -10.77 26.60
N GLY A 171 17.07 -10.67 26.40
CA GLY A 171 16.18 -9.92 27.28
C GLY A 171 16.52 -8.42 27.37
N ARG A 172 17.15 -7.86 26.34
CA ARG A 172 17.54 -6.45 26.30
C ARG A 172 16.30 -5.58 26.11
N GLY A 173 15.78 -4.98 27.18
CA GLY A 173 14.57 -4.19 27.09
C GLY A 173 14.69 -2.95 26.20
N ALA A 174 15.89 -2.35 26.06
CA ALA A 174 16.10 -1.31 25.05
C ALA A 174 15.75 -1.80 23.63
N ALA A 175 16.07 -3.06 23.30
CA ALA A 175 15.69 -3.63 22.01
C ALA A 175 14.16 -3.73 21.88
N LEU A 176 13.45 -4.14 22.93
CA LEU A 176 11.98 -4.18 22.92
C LEU A 176 11.37 -2.78 22.76
N LEU A 177 11.88 -1.77 23.45
CA LEU A 177 11.43 -0.38 23.29
C LEU A 177 11.61 0.13 21.86
N TRP A 178 12.78 -0.16 21.25
CA TRP A 178 13.00 0.20 19.85
C TRP A 178 12.11 -0.58 18.88
N ALA A 179 11.79 -1.87 19.18
CA ALA A 179 10.83 -2.62 18.40
C ALA A 179 9.44 -1.97 18.43
N CYS A 180 8.98 -1.52 19.60
CA CYS A 180 7.70 -0.80 19.75
C CYS A 180 7.66 0.49 18.91
N ALA A 181 8.72 1.30 18.99
CA ALA A 181 8.81 2.54 18.22
C ALA A 181 8.89 2.28 16.71
N ALA A 182 9.67 1.28 16.27
CA ALA A 182 9.76 0.89 14.87
C ALA A 182 8.42 0.36 14.32
N ALA A 183 7.69 -0.43 15.11
CA ALA A 183 6.35 -0.92 14.74
C ALA A 183 5.31 0.22 14.69
N CYS A 184 5.41 1.22 15.57
CA CYS A 184 4.61 2.44 15.46
C CYS A 184 4.94 3.21 14.17
N MET A 185 6.23 3.41 13.84
CA MET A 185 6.63 4.03 12.59
C MET A 185 6.14 3.26 11.36
N GLN A 186 6.16 1.93 11.42
CA GLN A 186 5.61 1.07 10.37
C GLN A 186 4.11 1.29 10.17
N LEU A 187 3.34 1.43 11.25
CA LEU A 187 1.91 1.73 11.22
C LEU A 187 1.64 3.10 10.59
N LEU A 188 2.38 4.14 11.01
CA LEU A 188 2.25 5.50 10.51
C LEU A 188 2.67 5.65 9.03
N ALA A 189 3.50 4.76 8.51
CA ALA A 189 3.97 4.79 7.12
C ALA A 189 2.87 4.53 6.06
N GLY A 190 1.68 4.08 6.49
CA GLY A 190 0.45 4.15 5.71
C GLY A 190 -0.05 2.85 5.11
N HIS A 191 0.72 1.75 5.09
CA HIS A 191 0.23 0.49 4.53
C HIS A 191 0.01 -0.57 5.61
N VAL A 192 -1.16 -0.52 6.25
CA VAL A 192 -1.53 -1.34 7.41
C VAL A 192 -1.43 -2.85 7.17
N GLN A 193 -1.63 -3.31 5.93
CA GLN A 193 -1.50 -4.72 5.56
C GLN A 193 -0.06 -5.24 5.72
N TYR A 194 0.97 -4.49 5.28
CA TYR A 194 2.36 -4.90 5.51
C TYR A 194 2.75 -4.85 6.99
N ALA A 195 2.15 -3.93 7.77
CA ALA A 195 2.33 -3.92 9.22
C ALA A 195 1.74 -5.19 9.85
N PHE A 196 0.53 -5.59 9.46
CA PHE A 196 -0.11 -6.84 9.87
C PHE A 196 0.72 -8.08 9.47
N TYR A 197 1.21 -8.14 8.22
CA TYR A 197 2.03 -9.27 7.76
C TYR A 197 3.39 -9.34 8.44
N THR A 198 3.96 -8.20 8.82
CA THR A 198 5.17 -8.16 9.67
C THR A 198 4.89 -8.69 11.06
N ALA A 199 3.71 -8.39 11.63
CA ALA A 199 3.29 -8.92 12.93
C ALA A 199 3.12 -10.44 12.90
N VAL A 200 2.47 -10.98 11.86
CA VAL A 200 2.34 -12.42 11.63
C VAL A 200 3.73 -13.07 11.51
N ALA A 201 4.63 -12.48 10.74
CA ALA A 201 6.01 -12.97 10.59
C ALA A 201 6.78 -12.98 11.92
N ALA A 202 6.63 -11.90 12.72
CA ALA A 202 7.22 -11.82 14.06
C ALA A 202 6.65 -12.92 15.00
N GLY A 203 5.34 -13.16 14.95
CA GLY A 203 4.67 -14.22 15.71
C GLY A 203 5.14 -15.62 15.32
N LEU A 204 5.19 -15.92 14.02
CA LEU A 204 5.68 -17.21 13.52
C LEU A 204 7.16 -17.42 13.89
N ALA A 205 8.01 -16.42 13.72
CA ALA A 205 9.41 -16.51 14.12
C ALA A 205 9.57 -16.73 15.63
N ALA A 206 8.75 -16.05 16.45
CA ALA A 206 8.75 -16.25 17.90
C ALA A 206 8.33 -17.69 18.29
N LEU A 207 7.31 -18.23 17.61
CA LEU A 207 6.85 -19.61 17.83
C LEU A 207 7.91 -20.64 17.43
N VAL A 208 8.48 -20.51 16.22
CA VAL A 208 9.55 -21.40 15.74
C VAL A 208 10.75 -21.39 16.70
N ARG A 209 11.16 -20.20 17.19
CA ARG A 209 12.24 -20.06 18.16
C ARG A 209 11.89 -20.63 19.54
N ALA A 210 10.66 -20.41 20.01
CA ALA A 210 10.19 -20.94 21.28
C ALA A 210 10.16 -22.48 21.30
N VAL A 211 9.87 -23.10 20.16
CA VAL A 211 9.94 -24.57 19.99
C VAL A 211 11.39 -25.04 19.91
N ALA A 212 12.23 -24.36 19.13
CA ALA A 212 13.61 -24.75 18.89
C ALA A 212 14.54 -24.47 20.09
N ASN A 213 14.20 -23.50 20.94
CA ASN A 213 15.00 -23.07 22.10
C ASN A 213 14.10 -22.76 23.30
N PRO A 214 13.88 -23.73 24.24
CA PRO A 214 13.03 -23.53 25.41
C PRO A 214 13.42 -22.33 26.29
N ALA A 215 14.70 -21.94 26.34
CA ALA A 215 15.18 -20.78 27.10
C ALA A 215 14.61 -19.43 26.56
N GLU A 216 14.27 -19.35 25.28
CA GLU A 216 13.68 -18.15 24.66
C GLU A 216 12.15 -18.11 24.82
N ARG A 217 11.49 -19.23 25.12
CA ARG A 217 10.02 -19.37 25.14
C ARG A 217 9.32 -18.33 25.99
N ARG A 218 9.86 -18.02 27.19
CA ARG A 218 9.27 -17.07 28.14
C ARG A 218 9.29 -15.63 27.65
N ARG A 219 10.12 -15.30 26.65
CA ARG A 219 10.31 -13.94 26.13
C ARG A 219 9.77 -13.77 24.71
N ALA A 220 9.77 -14.84 23.91
CA ALA A 220 9.49 -14.75 22.48
C ALA A 220 8.06 -14.26 22.22
N VAL A 221 7.05 -15.02 22.64
CA VAL A 221 5.64 -14.66 22.41
C VAL A 221 5.22 -13.40 23.17
N PRO A 222 5.49 -13.26 24.50
CA PRO A 222 5.15 -12.03 25.21
C PRO A 222 5.84 -10.78 24.63
N GLY A 223 7.07 -10.89 24.13
CA GLY A 223 7.78 -9.78 23.50
C GLY A 223 7.08 -9.26 22.25
N VAL A 224 6.56 -10.15 21.41
CA VAL A 224 5.76 -9.76 20.22
C VAL A 224 4.46 -9.08 20.65
N LEU A 225 3.74 -9.65 21.61
CA LEU A 225 2.49 -9.05 22.10
C LEU A 225 2.71 -7.65 22.67
N VAL A 226 3.70 -7.49 23.56
CA VAL A 226 4.06 -6.17 24.12
C VAL A 226 4.46 -5.19 23.02
N CYS A 227 5.25 -5.62 22.03
CA CYS A 227 5.68 -4.80 20.92
C CYS A 227 4.47 -4.21 20.16
N TYR A 228 3.53 -5.05 19.73
CA TYR A 228 2.42 -4.58 18.90
C TYR A 228 1.32 -3.88 19.70
N LEU A 229 1.07 -4.25 20.97
CA LEU A 229 0.17 -3.50 21.85
C LEU A 229 0.73 -2.10 22.16
N ALA A 230 2.02 -2.00 22.45
CA ALA A 230 2.67 -0.71 22.65
C ALA A 230 2.69 0.12 21.36
N ALA A 231 2.98 -0.48 20.20
CA ALA A 231 2.92 0.20 18.91
C ALA A 231 1.53 0.72 18.59
N ALA A 232 0.48 -0.05 18.91
CA ALA A 232 -0.91 0.40 18.76
C ALA A 232 -1.22 1.60 19.66
N ALA A 233 -0.74 1.60 20.90
CA ALA A 233 -0.90 2.74 21.81
C ALA A 233 -0.10 3.98 21.34
N LEU A 234 1.17 3.80 20.93
CA LEU A 234 2.02 4.88 20.38
C LEU A 234 1.44 5.48 19.10
N GLY A 235 0.82 4.67 18.24
CA GLY A 235 0.21 5.06 16.99
C GLY A 235 -1.31 5.23 17.05
N ALA A 236 -1.92 5.32 18.25
CA ALA A 236 -3.36 5.42 18.42
C ALA A 236 -3.97 6.62 17.70
N VAL A 237 -3.23 7.71 17.56
CA VAL A 237 -3.61 8.91 16.81
C VAL A 237 -3.94 8.62 15.33
N GLN A 238 -3.35 7.59 14.74
CA GLN A 238 -3.64 7.09 13.40
C GLN A 238 -4.58 5.88 13.43
N LEU A 239 -4.36 4.96 14.38
CA LEU A 239 -5.06 3.69 14.44
C LEU A 239 -6.55 3.85 14.76
N LEU A 240 -6.90 4.69 15.76
CA LEU A 240 -8.29 4.84 16.17
C LEU A 240 -9.18 5.48 15.10
N PRO A 241 -8.80 6.62 14.46
CA PRO A 241 -9.58 7.15 13.35
C PRO A 241 -9.59 6.21 12.13
N GLY A 242 -8.52 5.44 11.89
CA GLY A 242 -8.51 4.43 10.83
C GLY A 242 -9.50 3.28 11.06
N LEU A 243 -9.61 2.80 12.29
CA LEU A 243 -10.61 1.80 12.67
C LEU A 243 -12.04 2.36 12.56
N ALA A 244 -12.25 3.61 12.97
CA ALA A 244 -13.55 4.28 12.84
C ALA A 244 -13.95 4.43 11.35
N ALA A 245 -13.02 4.90 10.49
CA ALA A 245 -13.25 5.04 9.05
C ALA A 245 -13.52 3.67 8.38
N THR A 246 -12.79 2.61 8.78
CA THR A 246 -13.05 1.24 8.31
C THR A 246 -14.50 0.81 8.61
N GLY A 247 -15.04 1.20 9.78
CA GLY A 247 -16.42 0.91 10.17
C GLY A 247 -17.48 1.64 9.35
N GLU A 248 -17.13 2.62 8.52
CA GLU A 248 -18.02 3.33 7.60
C GLU A 248 -17.70 3.07 6.12
N SER A 249 -16.63 2.33 5.83
CA SER A 249 -16.18 2.04 4.47
C SER A 249 -16.81 0.75 3.91
N VAL A 250 -16.59 0.52 2.63
CA VAL A 250 -16.95 -0.76 1.96
C VAL A 250 -16.26 -1.98 2.58
N ARG A 251 -15.29 -1.78 3.48
CA ARG A 251 -14.60 -2.83 4.23
C ARG A 251 -15.32 -3.26 5.51
N GLN A 252 -16.44 -2.61 5.86
CA GLN A 252 -17.23 -2.96 7.02
C GLN A 252 -17.84 -4.36 6.87
N GLY A 253 -17.78 -5.18 7.91
CA GLY A 253 -18.40 -6.50 7.95
C GLY A 253 -17.60 -7.66 7.37
N GLY A 254 -16.37 -7.40 6.86
CA GLY A 254 -15.57 -8.39 6.13
C GLY A 254 -15.91 -8.39 4.63
N LEU A 255 -15.05 -9.02 3.84
CA LEU A 255 -15.19 -9.10 2.40
C LEU A 255 -15.35 -10.56 1.97
N ASP A 256 -15.92 -10.77 0.80
CA ASP A 256 -16.11 -12.11 0.24
C ASP A 256 -14.76 -12.86 0.11
N PHE A 257 -14.81 -14.18 0.34
CA PHE A 257 -13.62 -15.04 0.25
C PHE A 257 -12.90 -14.94 -1.09
N ARG A 258 -13.67 -14.88 -2.20
CA ARG A 258 -13.10 -14.76 -3.54
C ARG A 258 -12.33 -13.45 -3.71
N PHE A 259 -12.87 -12.34 -3.18
CA PHE A 259 -12.19 -11.05 -3.23
C PHE A 259 -10.93 -11.04 -2.35
N ILE A 260 -11.00 -11.54 -1.12
CA ILE A 260 -9.85 -11.58 -0.20
C ILE A 260 -8.77 -12.53 -0.69
N SER A 261 -9.12 -13.66 -1.28
CA SER A 261 -8.15 -14.63 -1.81
C SER A 261 -7.54 -14.22 -3.15
N SER A 262 -8.03 -13.14 -3.78
CA SER A 262 -7.40 -12.59 -4.98
C SER A 262 -5.98 -12.13 -4.71
N PHE A 263 -5.13 -12.18 -5.73
CA PHE A 263 -3.67 -11.98 -5.63
C PHE A 263 -2.99 -12.98 -4.69
N SER A 264 -3.45 -14.21 -4.66
CA SER A 264 -2.67 -15.33 -4.12
C SER A 264 -1.48 -15.62 -5.01
N PHE A 265 -0.35 -16.04 -4.43
CA PHE A 265 0.86 -16.31 -5.20
C PHE A 265 0.73 -17.60 -6.00
N PRO A 266 0.77 -17.57 -7.35
CA PRO A 266 0.66 -18.76 -8.18
C PRO A 266 1.92 -19.63 -8.03
N PRO A 267 1.81 -20.95 -7.79
CA PRO A 267 2.98 -21.82 -7.59
C PRO A 267 4.00 -21.78 -8.75
N GLU A 268 3.53 -21.62 -9.98
CA GLU A 268 4.40 -21.52 -11.18
C GLU A 268 5.31 -20.29 -11.14
N ASN A 269 4.90 -19.23 -10.46
CA ASN A 269 5.71 -18.01 -10.29
C ASN A 269 6.95 -18.23 -9.42
N LEU A 270 7.12 -19.39 -8.78
CA LEU A 270 8.39 -19.81 -8.18
C LEU A 270 9.55 -19.80 -9.18
N LEU A 271 9.27 -19.96 -10.48
CA LEU A 271 10.28 -19.82 -11.52
C LEU A 271 10.95 -18.44 -11.50
N THR A 272 10.24 -17.41 -11.04
CA THR A 272 10.82 -16.05 -10.92
C THR A 272 11.91 -15.97 -9.88
N LEU A 273 12.05 -16.95 -8.97
CA LEU A 273 13.12 -16.97 -7.96
C LEU A 273 14.52 -16.87 -8.60
N PHE A 274 14.71 -17.48 -9.77
CA PHE A 274 15.97 -17.48 -10.52
C PHE A 274 15.85 -16.96 -11.96
N ALA A 275 14.66 -16.97 -12.54
CA ALA A 275 14.40 -16.51 -13.92
C ALA A 275 13.33 -15.39 -13.91
N PRO A 276 13.64 -14.14 -13.47
CA PRO A 276 12.65 -13.12 -13.21
C PRO A 276 11.87 -12.68 -14.45
N GLY A 277 12.47 -12.76 -15.64
CA GLY A 277 11.81 -12.42 -16.90
C GLY A 277 11.08 -13.59 -17.57
N PHE A 278 10.81 -14.70 -16.85
CA PHE A 278 10.14 -15.88 -17.40
C PHE A 278 8.73 -15.54 -17.90
N PHE A 279 7.95 -14.82 -17.10
CA PHE A 279 6.58 -14.38 -17.44
C PHE A 279 6.53 -13.01 -18.11
N GLY A 280 7.63 -12.52 -18.67
CA GLY A 280 7.76 -11.16 -19.19
C GLY A 280 8.39 -10.22 -18.17
N ASP A 281 8.46 -8.94 -18.53
CA ASP A 281 8.95 -7.86 -17.67
C ASP A 281 8.02 -6.63 -17.77
N LEU A 282 8.26 -5.63 -16.94
CA LEU A 282 7.36 -4.46 -16.90
C LEU A 282 7.52 -3.54 -18.12
N PRO A 283 8.76 -3.12 -18.52
CA PRO A 283 8.91 -2.16 -19.64
C PRO A 283 9.11 -2.79 -21.01
N GLY A 284 9.57 -4.03 -21.12
CA GLY A 284 10.04 -4.59 -22.38
C GLY A 284 9.09 -5.55 -23.08
N PHE A 285 8.46 -6.44 -22.35
CA PHE A 285 7.47 -7.40 -22.88
C PHE A 285 6.41 -7.62 -21.80
N SER A 286 5.15 -7.36 -22.16
CA SER A 286 4.05 -7.40 -21.22
C SER A 286 4.04 -8.66 -20.38
N TYR A 287 3.96 -8.48 -19.07
CA TYR A 287 3.83 -9.57 -18.12
C TYR A 287 2.56 -10.37 -18.40
N TRP A 288 2.71 -11.68 -18.60
CA TRP A 288 1.63 -12.59 -19.00
C TRP A 288 1.29 -13.64 -17.93
N GLY A 289 1.89 -13.55 -16.75
CA GLY A 289 1.49 -14.35 -15.58
C GLY A 289 0.18 -13.87 -14.96
N SER A 290 -0.35 -14.64 -14.02
CA SER A 290 -1.53 -14.27 -13.23
C SER A 290 -1.23 -13.03 -12.38
N CYS A 291 -2.22 -12.16 -12.18
CA CYS A 291 -2.13 -10.92 -11.42
C CYS A 291 -1.10 -9.92 -11.96
N TYR A 292 -0.34 -9.28 -11.09
CA TYR A 292 0.62 -8.24 -11.42
C TYR A 292 2.05 -8.64 -11.07
N PHE A 293 3.00 -8.34 -11.95
CA PHE A 293 4.42 -8.70 -11.77
C PHE A 293 4.99 -8.27 -10.41
N TRP A 294 4.67 -7.07 -9.94
CA TRP A 294 5.17 -6.54 -8.66
C TRP A 294 4.66 -7.28 -7.42
N GLU A 295 3.57 -8.03 -7.54
CA GLU A 295 3.06 -8.90 -6.48
C GLU A 295 3.60 -10.34 -6.61
N MET A 296 3.99 -10.76 -7.84
CA MET A 296 4.24 -12.15 -8.20
C MET A 296 5.70 -12.47 -8.49
N SER A 297 6.62 -11.52 -8.32
CA SER A 297 8.06 -11.75 -8.47
C SER A 297 8.71 -12.06 -7.12
N VAL A 298 9.41 -13.19 -7.03
CA VAL A 298 10.18 -13.59 -5.83
C VAL A 298 11.69 -13.66 -6.10
N PHE A 299 12.17 -12.89 -7.06
CA PHE A 299 13.57 -12.91 -7.49
C PHE A 299 14.53 -12.51 -6.37
N VAL A 300 15.51 -13.36 -6.11
CA VAL A 300 16.60 -13.15 -5.13
C VAL A 300 17.98 -13.42 -5.72
N GLY A 301 18.05 -13.62 -7.04
CA GLY A 301 19.23 -14.07 -7.76
C GLY A 301 19.41 -15.58 -7.75
N ALA A 302 19.75 -16.16 -8.89
CA ALA A 302 20.08 -17.57 -8.99
C ALA A 302 21.30 -17.90 -8.11
N SER A 303 22.31 -17.01 -8.08
CA SER A 303 23.45 -17.12 -7.15
C SER A 303 23.03 -16.96 -5.68
N GLY A 304 22.00 -16.15 -5.37
CA GLY A 304 21.41 -16.02 -4.04
C GLY A 304 20.82 -17.35 -3.56
N ALA A 305 20.07 -18.04 -4.40
CA ALA A 305 19.55 -19.38 -4.08
C ALA A 305 20.66 -20.41 -3.78
N VAL A 306 21.75 -20.37 -4.55
CA VAL A 306 22.95 -21.21 -4.32
C VAL A 306 23.57 -20.89 -2.96
N LEU A 307 23.71 -19.59 -2.61
CA LEU A 307 24.24 -19.18 -1.31
C LEU A 307 23.32 -19.61 -0.15
N ALA A 308 22.00 -19.50 -0.31
CA ALA A 308 21.04 -19.96 0.70
C ALA A 308 21.17 -21.49 0.93
N ALA A 309 21.28 -22.29 -0.15
CA ALA A 309 21.50 -23.73 -0.05
C ALA A 309 22.84 -24.06 0.66
N LEU A 310 23.89 -23.28 0.36
CA LEU A 310 25.22 -23.48 0.98
C LEU A 310 25.19 -23.29 2.50
N SER A 311 24.30 -22.45 3.03
CA SER A 311 24.14 -22.24 4.48
C SER A 311 23.79 -23.51 5.24
N LEU A 312 23.13 -24.48 4.60
CA LEU A 312 22.73 -25.76 5.19
C LEU A 312 23.87 -26.78 5.25
N GLU A 313 24.88 -26.65 4.39
CA GLU A 313 26.08 -27.49 4.45
C GLU A 313 27.09 -27.01 5.51
N ASP A 314 27.03 -25.76 5.95
CA ASP A 314 27.93 -25.24 6.97
C ASP A 314 27.44 -25.57 8.39
N ARG A 315 28.19 -26.41 9.10
CA ARG A 315 27.87 -26.84 10.47
C ARG A 315 27.65 -25.65 11.43
N GLY A 316 28.33 -24.54 11.21
CA GLY A 316 28.23 -23.35 12.06
C GLY A 316 26.93 -22.56 11.88
N HIS A 317 26.32 -22.62 10.70
CA HIS A 317 25.13 -21.84 10.35
C HIS A 317 23.88 -22.68 10.14
N ARG A 318 23.99 -23.98 9.82
CA ARG A 318 22.87 -24.84 9.37
C ARG A 318 21.63 -24.80 10.29
N ARG A 319 21.83 -24.75 11.62
CA ARG A 319 20.70 -24.70 12.57
C ARG A 319 19.97 -23.35 12.46
N GLY A 320 20.70 -22.24 12.49
CA GLY A 320 20.11 -20.89 12.37
C GLY A 320 19.48 -20.67 11.01
N ALA A 321 20.19 -20.99 9.94
CA ALA A 321 19.68 -20.90 8.57
C ALA A 321 18.48 -21.84 8.33
N GLY A 322 18.49 -23.04 8.90
CA GLY A 322 17.36 -23.97 8.84
C GLY A 322 16.10 -23.37 9.49
N LEU A 323 16.22 -22.74 10.68
CA LEU A 323 15.09 -22.08 11.31
C LEU A 323 14.58 -20.89 10.47
N ASP A 324 15.48 -20.10 9.88
CA ASP A 324 15.10 -19.02 8.98
C ASP A 324 14.35 -19.52 7.75
N LEU A 325 14.82 -20.61 7.14
CA LEU A 325 14.16 -21.24 5.99
C LEU A 325 12.82 -21.85 6.36
N VAL A 326 12.67 -22.40 7.59
CA VAL A 326 11.36 -22.85 8.09
C VAL A 326 10.39 -21.67 8.22
N VAL A 327 10.82 -20.54 8.80
CA VAL A 327 9.97 -19.35 8.90
C VAL A 327 9.63 -18.82 7.50
N ALA A 328 10.63 -18.74 6.60
CA ALA A 328 10.40 -18.33 5.22
C ALA A 328 9.41 -19.26 4.49
N GLY A 329 9.53 -20.58 4.67
CA GLY A 329 8.62 -21.57 4.10
C GLY A 329 7.18 -21.45 4.62
N LEU A 330 7.00 -21.25 5.93
CA LEU A 330 5.68 -21.04 6.53
C LEU A 330 5.03 -19.75 6.00
N LEU A 331 5.78 -18.66 5.92
CA LEU A 331 5.31 -17.40 5.35
C LEU A 331 4.99 -17.54 3.85
N PHE A 332 5.81 -18.28 3.13
CA PHE A 332 5.56 -18.56 1.71
C PHE A 332 4.29 -19.43 1.52
N THR A 333 4.04 -20.39 2.43
CA THR A 333 2.78 -21.18 2.42
C THR A 333 1.56 -20.25 2.59
N LEU A 334 1.66 -19.21 3.45
CA LEU A 334 0.61 -18.19 3.55
C LEU A 334 0.45 -17.39 2.25
N ALA A 335 1.56 -17.09 1.56
CA ALA A 335 1.52 -16.38 0.28
C ALA A 335 0.75 -17.14 -0.81
N LEU A 336 0.76 -18.49 -0.77
CA LEU A 336 0.03 -19.33 -1.73
C LEU A 336 -1.50 -19.16 -1.65
N GLY A 337 -2.03 -18.60 -0.54
CA GLY A 337 -3.43 -18.28 -0.40
C GLY A 337 -4.37 -19.42 -0.73
N TYR A 338 -5.33 -19.21 -1.65
CA TYR A 338 -6.32 -20.22 -2.03
C TYR A 338 -5.73 -21.46 -2.70
N HIS A 339 -4.47 -21.42 -3.14
CA HIS A 339 -3.78 -22.63 -3.63
C HIS A 339 -3.51 -23.65 -2.51
N THR A 340 -3.78 -23.29 -1.25
CA THR A 340 -3.68 -24.19 -0.10
C THR A 340 -4.97 -24.15 0.75
N PRO A 341 -5.40 -25.27 1.36
CA PRO A 341 -6.56 -25.29 2.23
C PRO A 341 -6.34 -24.47 3.52
N LEU A 342 -5.08 -24.17 3.89
CA LEU A 342 -4.72 -23.42 5.09
C LEU A 342 -5.38 -22.03 5.11
N PHE A 343 -5.40 -21.36 3.95
CA PHE A 343 -5.96 -20.01 3.91
C PHE A 343 -7.45 -19.98 4.22
N ARG A 344 -8.22 -21.00 3.79
CA ARG A 344 -9.64 -21.06 4.12
C ARG A 344 -9.88 -21.13 5.63
N VAL A 345 -9.08 -21.93 6.33
CA VAL A 345 -9.14 -22.04 7.79
C VAL A 345 -8.77 -20.70 8.47
N LEU A 346 -7.75 -20.01 7.96
CA LEU A 346 -7.36 -18.70 8.51
C LEU A 346 -8.41 -17.63 8.24
N PHE A 347 -9.00 -17.62 7.06
CA PHE A 347 -10.07 -16.69 6.70
C PHE A 347 -11.28 -16.83 7.62
N ASP A 348 -11.69 -18.06 7.90
CA ASP A 348 -12.88 -18.33 8.70
C ASP A 348 -12.65 -18.15 10.21
N HIS A 349 -11.39 -18.28 10.72
CA HIS A 349 -11.14 -18.36 12.16
C HIS A 349 -10.07 -17.40 12.71
N ALA A 350 -9.18 -16.86 11.86
CA ALA A 350 -8.08 -16.03 12.33
C ALA A 350 -8.36 -14.53 12.09
N PRO A 351 -8.42 -13.70 13.17
CA PRO A 351 -8.71 -12.27 13.00
C PRO A 351 -7.76 -11.56 12.04
N GLY A 352 -8.31 -10.76 11.13
CA GLY A 352 -7.55 -9.95 10.18
C GLY A 352 -7.28 -10.61 8.83
N PHE A 353 -7.39 -11.94 8.71
CA PHE A 353 -7.24 -12.63 7.42
C PHE A 353 -8.45 -12.46 6.49
N ASP A 354 -9.58 -12.01 7.02
CA ASP A 354 -10.80 -11.62 6.30
C ASP A 354 -10.83 -10.15 5.85
N ARG A 355 -9.74 -9.38 6.10
CA ARG A 355 -9.70 -7.93 5.89
C ARG A 355 -8.82 -7.48 4.74
N PHE A 356 -7.82 -8.27 4.37
CA PHE A 356 -6.79 -7.89 3.41
C PHE A 356 -6.67 -8.88 2.27
N ARG A 357 -6.85 -8.42 1.04
CA ARG A 357 -6.54 -9.19 -0.18
C ARG A 357 -5.04 -9.12 -0.50
N GLY A 358 -4.56 -10.01 -1.36
CA GLY A 358 -3.16 -9.99 -1.81
C GLY A 358 -2.23 -10.70 -0.84
N LEU A 359 -2.49 -11.98 -0.63
CA LEU A 359 -1.69 -12.86 0.22
C LEU A 359 -0.26 -13.06 -0.31
N SER A 360 -0.04 -12.90 -1.63
CA SER A 360 1.29 -12.84 -2.25
C SER A 360 2.27 -11.92 -1.51
N LYS A 361 1.78 -10.86 -0.86
CA LYS A 361 2.61 -9.94 -0.07
C LYS A 361 3.35 -10.59 1.11
N PHE A 362 2.96 -11.82 1.54
CA PHE A 362 3.74 -12.62 2.48
C PHE A 362 5.09 -13.06 1.92
N THR A 363 5.29 -13.00 0.59
CA THR A 363 6.59 -13.21 -0.04
C THR A 363 7.65 -12.22 0.47
N PHE A 364 7.25 -10.99 0.81
CA PHE A 364 8.18 -10.01 1.36
C PHE A 364 8.77 -10.42 2.72
N PRO A 365 8.00 -10.69 3.79
CA PRO A 365 8.60 -11.16 5.05
C PRO A 365 9.28 -12.54 4.90
N ALA A 366 8.82 -13.42 3.99
CA ALA A 366 9.51 -14.65 3.66
C ALA A 366 10.92 -14.38 3.09
N LEU A 367 11.03 -13.40 2.18
CA LEU A 367 12.31 -12.95 1.62
C LEU A 367 13.29 -12.50 2.70
N LEU A 368 12.85 -11.77 3.75
CA LEU A 368 13.76 -11.28 4.78
C LEU A 368 14.48 -12.45 5.47
N TYR A 369 13.75 -13.50 5.83
CA TYR A 369 14.34 -14.69 6.45
C TYR A 369 15.18 -15.51 5.45
N PHE A 370 14.69 -15.66 4.22
CA PHE A 370 15.47 -16.31 3.16
C PHE A 370 16.81 -15.61 2.90
N SER A 371 16.82 -14.28 2.95
CA SER A 371 18.03 -13.47 2.77
C SER A 371 19.05 -13.64 3.91
N LEU A 372 18.61 -13.95 5.13
CA LEU A 372 19.52 -14.32 6.20
C LEU A 372 20.22 -15.67 5.92
N ALA A 373 19.54 -16.61 5.29
CA ALA A 373 20.19 -17.84 4.81
C ALA A 373 21.20 -17.55 3.70
N ILE A 374 20.88 -16.63 2.74
CA ILE A 374 21.85 -16.13 1.76
C ILE A 374 23.09 -15.56 2.46
N GLY A 375 22.89 -14.73 3.48
CA GLY A 375 23.96 -14.14 4.27
C GLY A 375 24.83 -15.16 5.01
N ALA A 376 24.20 -16.21 5.56
CA ALA A 376 24.90 -17.32 6.24
C ALA A 376 25.78 -18.10 5.26
N GLY A 377 25.27 -18.40 4.05
CA GLY A 377 26.04 -19.05 3.01
C GLY A 377 27.19 -18.19 2.48
N ALA A 378 26.94 -16.88 2.33
CA ALA A 378 28.00 -15.93 1.97
C ALA A 378 29.09 -15.85 3.05
N ASP A 379 28.72 -15.81 4.34
CA ASP A 379 29.65 -15.84 5.46
C ASP A 379 30.51 -17.13 5.47
N ALA A 380 29.87 -18.28 5.29
CA ALA A 380 30.57 -19.56 5.20
C ALA A 380 31.61 -19.56 4.06
N LEU A 381 31.25 -18.98 2.91
CA LEU A 381 32.10 -18.90 1.74
C LEU A 381 33.29 -17.93 1.96
N ILE A 382 33.04 -16.76 2.52
CA ILE A 382 34.06 -15.76 2.85
C ILE A 382 35.07 -16.33 3.87
N ARG A 383 34.59 -17.01 4.91
CA ARG A 383 35.41 -17.66 5.94
C ARG A 383 36.04 -18.98 5.49
N ASN A 384 35.86 -19.37 4.22
CA ASN A 384 36.42 -20.60 3.62
C ASN A 384 36.06 -21.88 4.40
N ARG A 385 34.85 -22.00 4.91
CA ARG A 385 34.38 -23.18 5.63
C ARG A 385 34.13 -24.37 4.67
N PRO A 386 34.33 -25.61 5.14
CA PRO A 386 34.10 -26.82 4.32
C PRO A 386 32.61 -27.07 4.05
N GLY A 387 32.29 -27.82 3.00
CA GLY A 387 30.92 -28.21 2.60
C GLY A 387 30.50 -27.44 1.34
N ARG A 388 30.65 -27.99 0.15
CA ARG A 388 30.28 -27.29 -1.12
C ARG A 388 29.90 -28.31 -2.24
N ARG A 389 30.11 -29.59 -1.99
CA ARG A 389 30.00 -30.61 -3.07
C ARG A 389 28.56 -30.84 -3.50
N LEU A 390 27.65 -31.02 -2.52
CA LEU A 390 26.26 -31.29 -2.81
C LEU A 390 25.59 -30.09 -3.47
N VAL A 391 25.81 -28.89 -2.92
CA VAL A 391 25.26 -27.68 -3.50
C VAL A 391 25.82 -27.39 -4.88
N ALA A 392 27.13 -27.60 -5.11
CA ALA A 392 27.74 -27.48 -6.43
C ALA A 392 27.11 -28.46 -7.45
N ALA A 393 26.97 -29.74 -7.07
CA ALA A 393 26.36 -30.74 -7.92
C ALA A 393 24.88 -30.41 -8.23
N PHE A 394 24.11 -30.01 -7.21
CA PHE A 394 22.73 -29.62 -7.40
C PHE A 394 22.61 -28.38 -8.30
N ALA A 395 23.44 -27.33 -8.09
CA ALA A 395 23.45 -26.14 -8.92
C ALA A 395 23.78 -26.45 -10.38
N ILE A 396 24.76 -27.33 -10.65
CA ILE A 396 25.10 -27.78 -12.02
C ILE A 396 23.96 -28.60 -12.64
N GLY A 397 23.32 -29.49 -11.88
CA GLY A 397 22.16 -30.27 -12.34
C GLY A 397 20.95 -29.35 -12.65
N ALA A 398 20.63 -28.40 -11.76
CA ALA A 398 19.59 -27.41 -11.97
C ALA A 398 19.90 -26.48 -13.17
N ALA A 399 21.18 -26.13 -13.38
CA ALA A 399 21.63 -25.38 -14.54
C ALA A 399 21.37 -26.15 -15.85
N ALA A 400 21.73 -27.42 -15.90
CA ALA A 400 21.50 -28.28 -17.09
C ALA A 400 19.99 -28.40 -17.39
N ALA A 401 19.17 -28.61 -16.35
CA ALA A 401 17.72 -28.67 -16.49
C ALA A 401 17.12 -27.37 -16.99
N ALA A 402 17.54 -26.22 -16.43
CA ALA A 402 17.08 -24.90 -16.83
C ALA A 402 17.48 -24.55 -18.27
N ILE A 403 18.74 -24.86 -18.68
CA ILE A 403 19.21 -24.63 -20.04
C ILE A 403 18.42 -25.51 -21.02
N LEU A 404 18.25 -26.81 -20.72
CA LEU A 404 17.50 -27.73 -21.57
C LEU A 404 16.04 -27.27 -21.74
N ALA A 405 15.35 -26.97 -20.63
CA ALA A 405 13.99 -26.46 -20.65
C ALA A 405 13.89 -25.15 -21.44
N GLY A 406 14.86 -24.26 -21.26
CA GLY A 406 14.92 -22.97 -22.00
C GLY A 406 15.14 -23.16 -23.50
N LEU A 407 15.97 -24.13 -23.90
CA LEU A 407 16.16 -24.50 -25.32
C LEU A 407 14.91 -25.14 -25.91
N CYS A 408 14.24 -26.03 -25.17
CA CYS A 408 12.95 -26.59 -25.58
C CYS A 408 11.88 -25.50 -25.81
N LEU A 409 11.74 -24.58 -24.87
CA LEU A 409 10.80 -23.42 -25.01
C LEU A 409 11.13 -22.55 -26.24
N ARG A 410 12.41 -22.40 -26.58
CA ARG A 410 12.82 -21.64 -27.77
C ARG A 410 12.59 -22.40 -29.07
N HIS A 411 12.63 -23.73 -29.01
CA HIS A 411 12.44 -24.59 -30.19
C HIS A 411 10.94 -24.82 -30.49
N TRP A 412 10.12 -24.97 -29.43
CA TRP A 412 8.66 -25.16 -29.54
C TRP A 412 7.89 -24.06 -28.78
N PRO A 413 8.10 -22.77 -29.10
CA PRO A 413 7.61 -21.67 -28.27
C PRO A 413 6.08 -21.63 -28.18
N GLU A 414 5.37 -21.80 -29.28
CA GLU A 414 3.91 -21.70 -29.35
C GLU A 414 3.22 -22.85 -28.57
N HIS A 415 3.72 -24.08 -28.69
CA HIS A 415 3.12 -25.24 -28.04
C HIS A 415 3.24 -25.17 -26.50
N LEU A 416 4.47 -24.92 -26.01
CA LEU A 416 4.75 -24.94 -24.57
C LEU A 416 4.24 -23.66 -23.87
N ALA A 417 4.48 -22.48 -24.44
CA ALA A 417 3.95 -21.24 -23.89
C ALA A 417 2.43 -21.17 -24.02
N GLY A 418 1.86 -21.59 -25.14
CA GLY A 418 0.41 -21.65 -25.34
C GLY A 418 -0.30 -22.59 -24.36
N ALA A 419 0.34 -23.71 -23.93
CA ALA A 419 -0.22 -24.56 -22.88
C ALA A 419 -0.27 -23.85 -21.53
N MET A 420 0.79 -23.09 -21.16
CA MET A 420 0.85 -22.31 -19.92
C MET A 420 -0.16 -21.14 -19.96
N LEU A 421 -0.23 -20.42 -21.06
CA LEU A 421 -1.15 -19.30 -21.24
C LEU A 421 -2.61 -19.74 -21.11
N ARG A 422 -2.99 -20.89 -21.71
CA ARG A 422 -4.33 -21.46 -21.51
C ARG A 422 -4.60 -21.83 -20.04
N GLY A 423 -3.59 -22.21 -19.27
CA GLY A 423 -3.71 -22.44 -17.83
C GLY A 423 -4.03 -21.15 -17.07
N ILE A 424 -3.36 -20.06 -17.44
CA ILE A 424 -3.56 -18.73 -16.87
C ILE A 424 -4.94 -18.18 -17.26
N GLU A 425 -5.31 -18.23 -18.53
CA GLU A 425 -6.62 -17.80 -19.07
C GLU A 425 -7.80 -18.48 -18.35
N ARG A 426 -7.68 -19.74 -17.96
CA ARG A 426 -8.69 -20.48 -17.20
C ARG A 426 -8.72 -20.13 -15.70
N SER A 427 -7.73 -19.42 -15.21
CA SER A 427 -7.72 -18.93 -13.83
C SER A 427 -8.79 -17.84 -13.66
N TRP A 428 -9.41 -17.80 -12.49
CA TRP A 428 -10.32 -16.72 -12.13
C TRP A 428 -9.59 -15.45 -11.64
N GLU A 429 -8.28 -15.51 -11.53
CA GLU A 429 -7.45 -14.35 -11.14
C GLU A 429 -7.42 -13.29 -12.26
N ILE A 430 -7.14 -12.07 -11.88
CA ILE A 430 -7.00 -10.94 -12.80
C ILE A 430 -5.81 -11.18 -13.73
N HIS A 431 -5.96 -10.88 -15.00
CA HIS A 431 -4.90 -10.87 -15.99
C HIS A 431 -4.66 -9.45 -16.49
N ASN A 432 -3.38 -9.10 -16.72
CA ASN A 432 -3.03 -7.79 -17.29
C ASN A 432 -3.31 -7.71 -18.80
N LEU A 433 -3.46 -8.86 -19.45
CA LEU A 433 -3.66 -8.96 -20.89
C LEU A 433 -5.07 -9.52 -21.17
N SER A 434 -5.69 -9.01 -22.22
CA SER A 434 -6.98 -9.52 -22.68
C SER A 434 -6.85 -10.90 -23.32
N ASP A 435 -7.91 -11.70 -23.27
CA ASP A 435 -7.96 -13.04 -23.85
C ASP A 435 -7.53 -13.09 -25.34
N PRO A 436 -7.92 -12.13 -26.19
CA PRO A 436 -7.44 -12.08 -27.58
C PRO A 436 -5.92 -11.98 -27.70
N VAL A 437 -5.24 -11.24 -26.79
CA VAL A 437 -3.78 -11.12 -26.78
C VAL A 437 -3.14 -12.42 -26.29
N LEU A 438 -3.68 -13.02 -25.24
CA LEU A 438 -3.18 -14.30 -24.71
C LEU A 438 -3.31 -15.45 -25.71
N SER A 439 -4.34 -15.41 -26.56
CA SER A 439 -4.64 -16.41 -27.59
C SER A 439 -3.90 -16.15 -28.91
N ASP A 440 -3.25 -14.99 -29.09
CA ASP A 440 -2.51 -14.67 -30.33
C ASP A 440 -1.26 -15.54 -30.48
N PRO A 441 -1.12 -16.32 -31.57
CA PRO A 441 0.06 -17.14 -31.81
C PRO A 441 1.38 -16.38 -31.86
N ALA A 442 1.37 -15.12 -32.33
CA ALA A 442 2.56 -14.29 -32.38
C ALA A 442 3.00 -13.88 -30.97
N PHE A 443 2.05 -13.55 -30.10
CA PHE A 443 2.32 -13.28 -28.70
C PHE A 443 2.82 -14.53 -27.98
N GLN A 444 2.16 -15.68 -28.16
CA GLN A 444 2.55 -16.97 -27.56
C GLN A 444 3.98 -17.35 -27.95
N ARG A 445 4.34 -17.15 -29.23
CA ARG A 445 5.71 -17.38 -29.73
C ARG A 445 6.71 -16.45 -29.04
N GLY A 446 6.38 -15.15 -28.93
CA GLY A 446 7.21 -14.17 -28.23
C GLY A 446 7.42 -14.51 -26.76
N ALA A 447 6.35 -14.91 -26.05
CA ALA A 447 6.36 -15.35 -24.66
C ALA A 447 7.28 -16.56 -24.48
N GLY A 448 7.14 -17.60 -25.33
CA GLY A 448 7.97 -18.82 -25.26
C GLY A 448 9.45 -18.53 -25.50
N ILE A 449 9.79 -17.69 -26.48
CA ILE A 449 11.19 -17.31 -26.77
C ILE A 449 11.79 -16.57 -25.57
N ARG A 450 11.05 -15.63 -24.96
CA ARG A 450 11.52 -14.88 -23.78
C ARG A 450 11.64 -15.74 -22.54
N ALA A 451 10.65 -16.56 -22.22
CA ALA A 451 10.71 -17.52 -21.14
C ALA A 451 11.92 -18.46 -21.28
N GLY A 452 12.13 -18.98 -22.50
CA GLY A 452 13.28 -19.81 -22.82
C GLY A 452 14.61 -19.08 -22.62
N ARG A 453 14.70 -17.80 -23.05
CA ARG A 453 15.90 -16.98 -22.82
C ARG A 453 16.15 -16.76 -21.33
N ALA A 454 15.12 -16.47 -20.54
CA ALA A 454 15.23 -16.25 -19.10
C ALA A 454 15.78 -17.51 -18.39
N LEU A 455 15.28 -18.71 -18.75
CA LEU A 455 15.79 -19.97 -18.21
C LEU A 455 17.24 -20.26 -18.61
N VAL A 456 17.62 -20.00 -19.85
CA VAL A 456 19.00 -20.19 -20.31
C VAL A 456 19.95 -19.27 -19.53
N VAL A 457 19.59 -18.01 -19.33
CA VAL A 457 20.39 -17.06 -18.54
C VAL A 457 20.50 -17.49 -17.09
N ALA A 458 19.39 -17.89 -16.46
CA ALA A 458 19.39 -18.42 -15.10
C ALA A 458 20.28 -19.68 -14.99
N GLY A 459 20.16 -20.59 -15.96
CA GLY A 459 20.99 -21.78 -16.03
C GLY A 459 22.49 -21.47 -16.17
N MET A 460 22.87 -20.49 -16.98
CA MET A 460 24.28 -20.06 -17.08
C MET A 460 24.80 -19.50 -15.75
N VAL A 461 24.01 -18.72 -15.03
CA VAL A 461 24.39 -18.19 -13.70
C VAL A 461 24.53 -19.33 -12.69
N LEU A 462 23.56 -20.26 -12.65
CA LEU A 462 23.61 -21.46 -11.79
C LEU A 462 24.84 -22.31 -12.10
N PHE A 463 25.15 -22.51 -13.38
CA PHE A 463 26.34 -23.24 -13.82
C PHE A 463 27.62 -22.55 -13.36
N ALA A 464 27.75 -21.23 -13.58
CA ALA A 464 28.92 -20.45 -13.17
C ALA A 464 29.12 -20.52 -11.65
N ALA A 465 28.04 -20.36 -10.87
CA ALA A 465 28.08 -20.50 -9.42
C ALA A 465 28.46 -21.89 -8.98
N GLY A 466 27.80 -22.95 -9.52
CA GLY A 466 28.04 -24.33 -9.18
C GLY A 466 29.47 -24.82 -9.58
N ALA A 467 29.89 -24.53 -10.80
CA ALA A 467 31.22 -24.87 -11.30
C ALA A 467 32.32 -24.16 -10.47
N SER A 468 32.14 -22.87 -10.16
CA SER A 468 33.07 -22.12 -9.32
C SER A 468 33.21 -22.73 -7.92
N LEU A 469 32.11 -23.17 -7.31
CA LEU A 469 32.13 -23.87 -6.03
C LEU A 469 32.84 -25.24 -6.13
N ALA A 470 32.60 -26.03 -7.19
CA ALA A 470 33.24 -27.31 -7.41
C ALA A 470 34.78 -27.18 -7.53
N TRP A 471 35.24 -26.18 -8.29
CA TRP A 471 36.67 -25.94 -8.52
C TRP A 471 37.34 -25.08 -7.43
N SER A 472 36.59 -24.46 -6.55
CA SER A 472 37.13 -23.57 -5.50
C SER A 472 38.13 -24.23 -4.54
N ARG A 473 38.20 -25.58 -4.49
CA ARG A 473 39.22 -26.32 -3.74
C ARG A 473 40.60 -26.28 -4.42
N ARG A 474 40.61 -26.26 -5.76
CA ARG A 474 41.84 -26.16 -6.56
C ARG A 474 42.26 -24.72 -6.75
N SER A 475 41.31 -23.80 -6.90
CA SER A 475 41.51 -22.37 -7.05
C SER A 475 40.66 -21.58 -6.06
N PRO A 476 41.21 -21.21 -4.89
CA PRO A 476 40.45 -20.53 -3.83
C PRO A 476 39.80 -19.21 -4.25
N ARG A 477 40.31 -18.57 -5.32
CA ARG A 477 39.72 -17.33 -5.86
C ARG A 477 38.31 -17.54 -6.42
N LEU A 478 38.01 -18.75 -6.95
CA LEU A 478 36.71 -19.06 -7.55
C LEU A 478 35.54 -18.99 -6.54
N ARG A 479 35.79 -19.11 -5.24
CA ARG A 479 34.76 -18.95 -4.21
C ARG A 479 34.08 -17.59 -4.20
N TRP A 480 34.71 -16.56 -4.77
CA TRP A 480 34.16 -15.22 -4.87
C TRP A 480 33.12 -15.05 -5.98
N VAL A 481 33.05 -15.98 -6.93
CA VAL A 481 32.16 -15.88 -8.10
C VAL A 481 30.68 -15.76 -7.68
N PRO A 482 30.11 -16.62 -6.81
CA PRO A 482 28.70 -16.45 -6.39
C PRO A 482 28.45 -15.14 -5.66
N LEU A 483 29.44 -14.64 -4.90
CA LEU A 483 29.35 -13.38 -4.17
C LEU A 483 29.37 -12.15 -5.08
N LEU A 484 30.04 -12.25 -6.25
CA LEU A 484 30.08 -11.19 -7.27
C LEU A 484 28.88 -11.27 -8.22
N LEU A 485 28.39 -12.47 -8.52
CA LEU A 485 27.21 -12.63 -9.37
C LEU A 485 25.96 -12.04 -8.74
N LEU A 486 25.73 -12.21 -7.43
CA LEU A 486 24.52 -11.74 -6.77
C LEU A 486 24.27 -10.22 -6.94
N PRO A 487 25.20 -9.32 -6.64
CA PRO A 487 24.98 -7.89 -6.86
C PRO A 487 24.79 -7.55 -8.35
N ILE A 488 25.44 -8.25 -9.25
CA ILE A 488 25.24 -8.06 -10.71
C ILE A 488 23.82 -8.44 -11.10
N GLU A 489 23.33 -9.61 -10.66
CA GLU A 489 21.95 -10.05 -10.91
C GLU A 489 20.93 -9.04 -10.36
N MET A 490 21.14 -8.53 -9.13
CA MET A 490 20.24 -7.56 -8.50
C MET A 490 20.20 -6.22 -9.24
N VAL A 491 21.38 -5.72 -9.67
CA VAL A 491 21.44 -4.47 -10.44
C VAL A 491 20.79 -4.64 -11.82
N CYS A 492 21.05 -5.74 -12.51
CA CYS A 492 20.43 -6.04 -13.81
C CYS A 492 18.90 -6.12 -13.68
N PHE A 493 18.41 -6.80 -12.65
CA PHE A 493 16.98 -6.88 -12.37
C PHE A 493 16.36 -5.51 -12.06
N ALA A 494 16.99 -4.75 -11.18
CA ALA A 494 16.50 -3.42 -10.82
C ALA A 494 16.48 -2.47 -12.03
N ARG A 495 17.53 -2.47 -12.86
CA ARG A 495 17.56 -1.65 -14.09
C ARG A 495 16.48 -2.06 -15.10
N ALA A 496 16.21 -3.35 -15.23
CA ALA A 496 15.17 -3.86 -16.13
C ALA A 496 13.75 -3.46 -15.67
N ASN A 497 13.56 -3.12 -14.39
CA ASN A 497 12.27 -2.77 -13.80
C ASN A 497 12.20 -1.32 -13.30
N LEU A 498 13.14 -0.48 -13.73
CA LEU A 498 13.17 0.93 -13.37
C LEU A 498 12.45 1.76 -14.43
N ALA A 499 11.53 2.61 -13.98
CA ALA A 499 10.88 3.62 -14.82
C ALA A 499 10.88 4.98 -14.12
N THR A 500 10.75 6.03 -14.90
CA THR A 500 10.53 7.40 -14.44
C THR A 500 9.46 8.05 -15.29
N ALA A 501 8.67 8.94 -14.69
CA ALA A 501 7.63 9.68 -15.38
C ALA A 501 7.53 11.12 -14.86
N PRO A 502 7.05 12.08 -15.68
CA PRO A 502 6.78 13.43 -15.20
C PRO A 502 5.58 13.43 -14.25
N VAL A 503 5.62 14.24 -13.20
CA VAL A 503 4.51 14.40 -12.24
C VAL A 503 3.21 14.85 -12.94
N ALA A 504 3.31 15.64 -14.00
CA ALA A 504 2.16 16.12 -14.77
C ALA A 504 1.41 15.02 -15.54
N ALA A 505 1.95 13.78 -15.63
CA ALA A 505 1.30 12.69 -16.37
C ALA A 505 0.06 12.08 -15.66
N GLY A 506 -0.31 12.58 -14.47
CA GLY A 506 -1.47 12.07 -13.71
C GLY A 506 -2.85 12.43 -14.30
N PHE A 507 -2.93 13.48 -15.15
CA PHE A 507 -4.16 13.86 -15.87
C PHE A 507 -3.85 14.28 -17.31
N PRO A 508 -4.76 14.04 -18.25
CA PRO A 508 -4.63 14.61 -19.61
C PRO A 508 -4.63 16.14 -19.55
N ASP A 509 -3.69 16.77 -20.26
CA ASP A 509 -3.55 18.24 -20.31
C ASP A 509 -4.87 18.94 -20.69
N LYS A 510 -5.63 18.36 -21.63
CA LYS A 510 -6.94 18.88 -22.05
C LYS A 510 -7.97 18.97 -20.93
N VAL A 511 -7.95 18.05 -19.95
CA VAL A 511 -8.82 18.12 -18.77
C VAL A 511 -8.40 19.27 -17.89
N ALA A 512 -7.10 19.39 -17.61
CA ALA A 512 -6.56 20.47 -16.80
C ALA A 512 -6.83 21.86 -17.41
N GLU A 513 -6.61 22.01 -18.73
CA GLU A 513 -6.92 23.23 -19.49
C GLU A 513 -8.41 23.57 -19.42
N PHE A 514 -9.30 22.58 -19.61
CA PHE A 514 -10.75 22.80 -19.56
C PHE A 514 -11.20 23.26 -18.17
N ILE A 515 -10.71 22.61 -17.12
CA ILE A 515 -11.03 22.95 -15.71
C ILE A 515 -10.54 24.36 -15.39
N ALA A 516 -9.32 24.73 -15.80
CA ALA A 516 -8.77 26.07 -15.61
C ALA A 516 -9.60 27.16 -16.32
N ALA A 517 -10.17 26.85 -17.48
CA ALA A 517 -11.05 27.74 -18.25
C ALA A 517 -12.49 27.82 -17.70
N THR A 518 -12.88 26.90 -16.83
CA THR A 518 -14.27 26.78 -16.34
C THR A 518 -14.31 26.73 -14.80
N PRO A 519 -13.92 27.82 -14.10
CA PRO A 519 -13.92 27.84 -12.64
C PRO A 519 -15.34 27.73 -12.07
N GLY A 520 -15.48 27.11 -10.90
CA GLY A 520 -16.77 26.97 -10.20
C GLY A 520 -16.75 25.92 -9.09
N ASP A 521 -17.81 25.91 -8.28
CA ASP A 521 -18.00 24.89 -7.22
C ASP A 521 -18.80 23.71 -7.79
N TYR A 522 -18.12 22.80 -8.47
CA TYR A 522 -18.68 21.57 -9.04
C TYR A 522 -17.71 20.41 -8.87
N ARG A 523 -18.20 19.22 -9.17
CA ARG A 523 -17.42 17.99 -9.27
C ARG A 523 -17.43 17.44 -10.69
N MET A 524 -16.46 16.60 -10.98
CA MET A 524 -16.33 15.94 -12.26
C MET A 524 -16.31 14.42 -12.12
N LEU A 525 -16.53 13.73 -13.24
CA LEU A 525 -16.27 12.31 -13.39
C LEU A 525 -15.33 12.11 -14.59
N TRP A 526 -14.25 11.37 -14.35
CA TRP A 526 -13.36 10.93 -15.41
C TRP A 526 -13.65 9.48 -15.77
N LEU A 527 -14.13 9.26 -17.00
CA LEU A 527 -14.41 7.93 -17.54
C LEU A 527 -13.23 7.46 -18.37
N ASN A 528 -12.20 6.93 -17.72
CA ASN A 528 -11.16 6.19 -18.39
C ASN A 528 -11.28 4.71 -18.01
N PRO A 529 -11.43 3.77 -18.97
CA PRO A 529 -11.56 2.35 -18.68
C PRO A 529 -10.36 1.76 -17.94
N THR A 530 -9.18 2.41 -18.02
CA THR A 530 -7.93 1.91 -17.46
C THR A 530 -7.44 2.66 -16.23
N ASP A 531 -7.91 3.91 -15.97
CA ASP A 531 -7.38 4.76 -14.91
C ASP A 531 -8.46 5.60 -14.24
N THR A 532 -8.81 5.29 -13.00
CA THR A 532 -9.50 6.21 -12.11
C THR A 532 -8.45 7.05 -11.39
N SER A 533 -8.29 8.31 -11.76
CA SER A 533 -7.28 9.18 -11.16
C SER A 533 -7.82 9.93 -9.95
N ASP A 534 -7.16 9.80 -8.80
CA ASP A 534 -7.40 10.61 -7.60
C ASP A 534 -6.65 11.95 -7.63
N ALA A 535 -6.09 12.32 -8.79
CA ALA A 535 -5.29 13.53 -8.95
C ALA A 535 -6.11 14.82 -9.07
N GLY A 536 -7.42 14.79 -8.80
CA GLY A 536 -8.31 15.96 -8.87
C GLY A 536 -7.83 17.17 -8.08
N TYR A 537 -7.10 16.96 -6.98
CA TYR A 537 -6.47 18.05 -6.21
C TYR A 537 -5.49 18.88 -7.07
N LEU A 538 -4.68 18.22 -7.90
CA LEU A 538 -3.62 18.88 -8.69
C LEU A 538 -4.18 19.82 -9.76
N ILE A 539 -5.40 19.58 -10.22
CA ILE A 539 -6.10 20.41 -11.23
C ILE A 539 -7.23 21.25 -10.62
N GLY A 540 -7.38 21.24 -9.27
CA GLY A 540 -8.40 22.01 -8.57
C GLY A 540 -9.84 21.54 -8.80
N ALA A 541 -10.07 20.31 -9.24
CA ALA A 541 -11.39 19.75 -9.54
C ALA A 541 -11.69 18.48 -8.74
N PRO A 542 -12.61 18.54 -7.75
CA PRO A 542 -13.07 17.38 -7.01
C PRO A 542 -13.77 16.36 -7.94
N THR A 543 -13.58 15.07 -7.65
CA THR A 543 -14.18 13.96 -8.41
C THR A 543 -15.28 13.27 -7.64
N ILE A 544 -16.28 12.72 -8.35
CA ILE A 544 -17.31 11.89 -7.73
C ILE A 544 -16.89 10.43 -7.56
N TRP A 545 -15.75 10.02 -8.15
CA TRP A 545 -15.22 8.66 -8.00
C TRP A 545 -13.69 8.67 -7.96
N GLY A 546 -13.09 7.59 -7.47
CA GLY A 546 -11.64 7.44 -7.30
C GLY A 546 -11.22 5.98 -7.08
N ASN A 547 -10.03 5.76 -6.52
CA ASN A 547 -9.42 4.44 -6.36
C ASN A 547 -8.98 4.12 -4.91
N ASP A 548 -9.59 4.70 -3.89
CA ASP A 548 -9.26 4.40 -2.49
C ASP A 548 -10.12 3.24 -1.94
N PRO A 549 -9.54 2.28 -1.21
CA PRO A 549 -10.29 1.23 -0.54
C PRO A 549 -11.15 1.73 0.65
N PHE A 550 -11.01 2.99 1.07
CA PHE A 550 -11.75 3.59 2.18
C PHE A 550 -12.97 4.43 1.75
N VAL A 551 -13.42 4.28 0.49
CA VAL A 551 -14.68 4.88 0.07
C VAL A 551 -15.80 4.56 1.05
N LEU A 552 -16.61 5.57 1.41
CA LEU A 552 -17.74 5.41 2.32
C LEU A 552 -18.78 4.45 1.74
N ARG A 553 -19.23 3.50 2.55
CA ARG A 553 -20.13 2.42 2.10
C ARG A 553 -21.43 2.96 1.53
N ARG A 554 -22.10 3.89 2.21
CA ARG A 554 -23.34 4.50 1.73
C ARG A 554 -23.18 5.18 0.38
N TYR A 555 -22.03 5.85 0.19
CA TYR A 555 -21.72 6.51 -1.07
C TYR A 555 -21.48 5.49 -2.20
N ALA A 556 -20.71 4.46 -1.94
CA ALA A 556 -20.46 3.40 -2.91
C ALA A 556 -21.73 2.60 -3.25
N GLU A 557 -22.61 2.32 -2.25
CA GLU A 557 -23.91 1.68 -2.45
C GLU A 557 -24.82 2.53 -3.37
N PHE A 558 -24.82 3.85 -3.19
CA PHE A 558 -25.56 4.77 -4.06
C PHE A 558 -25.02 4.72 -5.50
N ILE A 559 -23.72 4.83 -5.69
CA ILE A 559 -23.12 4.78 -7.03
C ILE A 559 -23.38 3.43 -7.70
N ALA A 560 -23.17 2.30 -7.01
CA ALA A 560 -23.45 0.95 -7.52
C ALA A 560 -24.89 0.80 -7.96
N TYR A 561 -25.84 1.26 -7.14
CA TYR A 561 -27.26 1.24 -7.47
C TYR A 561 -27.57 2.03 -8.75
N THR A 562 -26.93 3.19 -8.97
CA THR A 562 -27.12 3.97 -10.20
C THR A 562 -26.63 3.24 -11.44
N GLN A 563 -25.70 2.30 -11.28
CA GLN A 563 -25.15 1.46 -12.36
C GLN A 563 -25.92 0.14 -12.54
N GLY A 564 -26.85 -0.18 -11.63
CA GLY A 564 -27.59 -1.43 -11.62
C GLY A 564 -26.82 -2.60 -11.01
N GLU A 565 -25.77 -2.29 -10.25
CA GLU A 565 -25.03 -3.27 -9.45
C GLU A 565 -25.70 -3.50 -8.10
N ASP A 566 -25.47 -4.67 -7.50
CA ASP A 566 -26.00 -5.04 -6.20
C ASP A 566 -25.31 -4.24 -5.06
N PRO A 567 -26.03 -3.36 -4.34
CA PRO A 567 -25.45 -2.58 -3.25
C PRO A 567 -24.89 -3.42 -2.09
N ASP A 568 -25.34 -4.67 -1.91
CA ASP A 568 -24.84 -5.55 -0.86
C ASP A 568 -23.43 -6.08 -1.16
N ARG A 569 -23.05 -6.09 -2.43
CA ARG A 569 -21.76 -6.58 -2.92
C ARG A 569 -20.79 -5.49 -3.32
N VAL A 570 -21.08 -4.23 -2.96
CA VAL A 570 -20.28 -3.09 -3.37
C VAL A 570 -18.84 -3.19 -2.86
N THR A 571 -17.93 -2.81 -3.73
CA THR A 571 -16.50 -2.63 -3.43
C THR A 571 -16.06 -1.23 -3.86
N GLN A 572 -14.77 -0.94 -3.73
CA GLN A 572 -14.19 0.30 -4.29
C GLN A 572 -14.19 0.35 -5.83
N TYR A 573 -14.53 -0.74 -6.49
CA TYR A 573 -14.58 -0.85 -7.95
C TYR A 573 -16.02 -0.90 -8.40
N VAL A 574 -16.50 0.18 -9.03
CA VAL A 574 -17.80 0.25 -9.69
C VAL A 574 -17.57 0.59 -11.15
N GLU A 575 -18.18 -0.15 -12.05
CA GLU A 575 -18.08 0.08 -13.49
C GLU A 575 -19.15 1.08 -13.95
N PHE A 576 -18.73 2.22 -14.47
CA PHE A 576 -19.65 3.23 -15.01
C PHE A 576 -20.11 2.85 -16.40
N ARG A 577 -21.32 2.34 -16.53
CA ARG A 577 -21.96 1.90 -17.79
C ARG A 577 -22.93 2.93 -18.35
N LYS A 578 -23.47 3.79 -17.50
CA LYS A 578 -24.47 4.82 -17.84
C LYS A 578 -24.30 6.06 -16.96
N LEU A 579 -24.67 7.22 -17.51
CA LEU A 579 -24.75 8.44 -16.72
C LEU A 579 -26.11 8.54 -16.06
N SER A 580 -26.11 8.65 -14.73
CA SER A 580 -27.35 8.79 -13.95
C SER A 580 -27.72 10.26 -13.77
N PRO A 581 -29.00 10.65 -13.96
CA PRO A 581 -29.48 12.00 -13.60
C PRO A 581 -29.24 12.33 -12.12
N LEU A 582 -29.18 11.32 -11.25
CA LEU A 582 -28.92 11.49 -9.82
C LEU A 582 -27.52 12.05 -9.52
N TYR A 583 -26.58 12.04 -10.49
CA TYR A 583 -25.27 12.67 -10.30
C TYR A 583 -25.37 14.20 -10.17
N ALA A 584 -26.50 14.80 -10.52
CA ALA A 584 -26.79 16.19 -10.17
C ALA A 584 -26.72 16.47 -8.67
N MET A 585 -27.15 15.49 -7.83
CA MET A 585 -27.09 15.55 -6.36
C MET A 585 -25.66 15.57 -5.83
N LEU A 586 -24.72 14.99 -6.57
CA LEU A 586 -23.30 14.97 -6.25
C LEU A 586 -22.56 16.20 -6.80
N ARG A 587 -23.25 17.18 -7.37
CA ARG A 587 -22.65 18.33 -8.08
C ARG A 587 -21.77 17.94 -9.27
N CYS A 588 -21.98 16.77 -9.87
CA CYS A 588 -21.23 16.33 -11.05
C CYS A 588 -21.68 17.13 -12.28
N ARG A 589 -20.92 18.16 -12.62
CA ARG A 589 -21.21 19.03 -13.76
C ARG A 589 -20.60 18.52 -15.06
N PHE A 590 -19.37 18.05 -14.99
CA PHE A 590 -18.66 17.60 -16.19
C PHE A 590 -18.30 16.11 -16.09
N VAL A 591 -18.52 15.42 -17.19
CA VAL A 591 -18.07 14.05 -17.39
C VAL A 591 -17.12 14.03 -18.57
N PHE A 592 -15.89 13.63 -18.31
CA PHE A 592 -14.83 13.54 -19.31
C PHE A 592 -14.63 12.08 -19.73
N GLY A 593 -14.32 11.87 -20.99
CA GLY A 593 -14.04 10.57 -21.54
C GLY A 593 -13.34 10.64 -22.88
N MET A 594 -13.10 9.46 -23.45
CA MET A 594 -12.61 9.31 -24.82
C MET A 594 -13.71 8.63 -25.66
N ASP A 595 -13.96 9.13 -26.85
CA ASP A 595 -14.83 8.45 -27.80
C ASP A 595 -14.13 7.20 -28.38
N PRO A 596 -14.86 6.31 -29.10
CA PRO A 596 -14.25 5.14 -29.74
C PRO A 596 -13.12 5.44 -30.73
N ALA A 597 -13.03 6.68 -31.21
CA ALA A 597 -11.95 7.16 -32.10
C ALA A 597 -10.77 7.75 -31.29
N GLY A 598 -10.80 7.67 -29.96
CA GLY A 598 -9.76 8.22 -29.08
C GLY A 598 -9.77 9.75 -28.97
N ARG A 599 -10.87 10.41 -29.31
CA ARG A 599 -10.99 11.86 -29.18
C ARG A 599 -11.57 12.20 -27.81
N PHE A 600 -10.98 13.23 -27.19
CA PHE A 600 -11.44 13.78 -25.91
C PHE A 600 -12.88 14.32 -26.03
N THR A 601 -13.75 13.92 -25.12
CA THR A 601 -15.15 14.34 -25.05
C THR A 601 -15.48 14.89 -23.67
N VAL A 602 -16.36 15.88 -23.65
CA VAL A 602 -16.91 16.48 -22.42
C VAL A 602 -18.42 16.47 -22.52
N LEU A 603 -19.06 15.90 -21.51
CA LEU A 603 -20.51 15.99 -21.36
C LEU A 603 -20.80 16.93 -20.18
N GLU A 604 -21.66 17.93 -20.40
CA GLU A 604 -22.07 18.87 -19.35
C GLU A 604 -23.46 18.52 -18.81
N ASN A 605 -23.57 18.40 -17.48
CA ASN A 605 -24.83 18.32 -16.77
C ASN A 605 -25.17 19.72 -16.18
N SER A 606 -25.98 20.48 -16.87
CA SER A 606 -26.42 21.82 -16.44
C SER A 606 -27.39 21.77 -15.24
N ALA A 607 -27.91 20.60 -14.89
CA ALA A 607 -28.88 20.41 -13.82
C ALA A 607 -28.23 20.16 -12.46
N THR A 608 -26.96 20.50 -12.23
CA THR A 608 -26.29 20.28 -10.95
C THR A 608 -26.90 21.08 -9.81
N MET A 609 -26.90 20.50 -8.61
CA MET A 609 -27.35 21.13 -7.39
C MET A 609 -26.27 22.05 -6.80
N HIS A 610 -26.67 22.98 -5.93
CA HIS A 610 -25.72 23.76 -5.13
C HIS A 610 -25.15 22.93 -3.99
N ARG A 611 -24.03 23.37 -3.43
CA ARG A 611 -23.38 22.69 -2.29
C ARG A 611 -24.30 22.63 -1.07
N VAL A 612 -25.03 23.72 -0.81
CA VAL A 612 -26.05 23.82 0.22
C VAL A 612 -27.34 24.36 -0.38
N GLN A 613 -28.48 23.80 0.00
CA GLN A 613 -29.77 24.34 -0.39
C GLN A 613 -30.87 23.96 0.60
N LEU A 614 -31.91 24.80 0.72
CA LEU A 614 -33.08 24.51 1.51
C LEU A 614 -34.04 23.66 0.70
N VAL A 615 -34.46 22.52 1.26
CA VAL A 615 -35.42 21.61 0.64
C VAL A 615 -36.77 21.72 1.38
N PRO A 616 -37.86 22.02 0.64
CA PRO A 616 -39.14 22.30 1.27
C PRO A 616 -39.92 21.08 1.74
N GLU A 617 -39.66 19.93 1.19
CA GLU A 617 -40.39 18.68 1.47
C GLU A 617 -39.47 17.59 1.95
N TYR A 618 -39.96 16.71 2.82
CA TYR A 618 -39.23 15.53 3.24
C TYR A 618 -40.15 14.30 3.29
N ARG A 619 -39.54 13.13 3.19
CA ARG A 619 -40.17 11.86 3.41
C ARG A 619 -39.30 10.96 4.25
N VAL A 620 -39.89 10.33 5.26
CA VAL A 620 -39.17 9.35 6.09
C VAL A 620 -39.41 7.97 5.52
N LEU A 621 -38.33 7.26 5.20
CA LEU A 621 -38.36 5.90 4.66
C LEU A 621 -37.41 5.02 5.48
N PRO A 622 -37.81 3.80 5.88
CA PRO A 622 -36.98 2.96 6.74
C PRO A 622 -35.89 2.26 5.96
N GLY A 623 -34.66 2.76 6.11
CA GLY A 623 -33.47 2.10 5.61
C GLY A 623 -33.15 2.37 4.13
N ARG A 624 -32.07 1.74 3.65
CA ARG A 624 -31.42 1.96 2.34
C ARG A 624 -32.34 1.68 1.15
N ASP A 625 -32.88 0.48 1.07
CA ASP A 625 -33.54 0.00 -0.15
C ASP A 625 -34.80 0.79 -0.52
N PRO A 626 -35.70 1.14 0.44
CA PRO A 626 -36.83 2.04 0.14
C PRO A 626 -36.37 3.44 -0.32
N ILE A 627 -35.28 3.97 0.19
CA ILE A 627 -34.74 5.27 -0.21
C ILE A 627 -34.20 5.19 -1.64
N LEU A 628 -33.34 4.21 -1.95
CA LEU A 628 -32.80 4.00 -3.29
C LEU A 628 -33.91 3.79 -4.32
N ALA A 629 -34.91 2.96 -4.00
CA ALA A 629 -36.05 2.73 -4.85
C ALA A 629 -36.91 3.99 -5.07
N ALA A 630 -37.07 4.84 -4.04
CA ALA A 630 -37.80 6.11 -4.16
C ALA A 630 -37.06 7.11 -5.07
N MET A 631 -35.75 7.18 -4.99
CA MET A 631 -34.92 8.04 -5.86
C MET A 631 -34.95 7.60 -7.32
N ALA A 632 -35.13 6.32 -7.60
CA ALA A 632 -35.22 5.80 -8.95
C ALA A 632 -36.59 6.03 -9.62
N ARG A 633 -37.62 6.48 -8.87
CA ARG A 633 -38.97 6.71 -9.45
C ARG A 633 -38.98 7.89 -10.40
N PRO A 634 -39.67 7.79 -11.54
CA PRO A 634 -39.90 8.93 -12.40
C PRO A 634 -40.53 10.10 -11.62
N GLY A 635 -40.02 11.30 -11.77
CA GLY A 635 -40.52 12.48 -11.08
C GLY A 635 -39.92 12.77 -9.69
N PHE A 636 -39.00 11.94 -9.19
CA PHE A 636 -38.21 12.30 -8.02
C PHE A 636 -37.31 13.53 -8.35
N ASP A 637 -37.50 14.59 -7.60
CA ASP A 637 -36.67 15.80 -7.69
C ASP A 637 -36.00 16.05 -6.33
N PRO A 638 -34.69 15.86 -6.22
CA PRO A 638 -33.97 16.06 -4.96
C PRO A 638 -33.87 17.51 -4.52
N ARG A 639 -34.26 18.48 -5.38
CA ARG A 639 -34.36 19.90 -4.99
C ARG A 639 -35.63 20.20 -4.22
N ARG A 640 -36.65 19.35 -4.37
CA ARG A 640 -37.96 19.53 -3.73
C ARG A 640 -38.18 18.61 -2.55
N THR A 641 -37.69 17.38 -2.63
CA THR A 641 -37.97 16.37 -1.60
C THR A 641 -36.68 15.69 -1.18
N VAL A 642 -36.36 15.72 0.10
CA VAL A 642 -35.26 14.97 0.72
C VAL A 642 -35.80 13.68 1.38
N LEU A 643 -35.10 12.57 1.19
CA LEU A 643 -35.44 11.28 1.79
C LEU A 643 -34.58 11.06 3.04
N LEU A 644 -35.25 10.85 4.18
CA LEU A 644 -34.60 10.69 5.49
C LEU A 644 -34.89 9.30 6.07
N GLU A 645 -34.03 8.82 6.95
CA GLU A 645 -34.20 7.54 7.67
C GLU A 645 -34.94 7.73 9.00
N SER A 646 -35.02 8.96 9.49
CA SER A 646 -35.67 9.31 10.76
C SER A 646 -36.36 10.67 10.67
N GLU A 647 -37.34 10.90 11.55
CA GLU A 647 -38.03 12.20 11.65
C GLU A 647 -37.01 13.31 11.96
N PRO A 648 -37.04 14.41 11.20
CA PRO A 648 -36.21 15.58 11.46
C PRO A 648 -36.76 16.42 12.61
N GLU A 649 -35.87 16.97 13.45
CA GLU A 649 -36.19 17.91 14.52
C GLU A 649 -35.31 19.15 14.41
N PRO A 650 -35.88 20.34 14.26
CA PRO A 650 -37.35 20.66 14.15
C PRO A 650 -37.96 20.10 12.87
N ARG A 651 -39.29 19.84 12.91
CA ARG A 651 -40.01 19.32 11.73
C ARG A 651 -40.16 20.43 10.68
N PRO A 652 -39.71 20.17 9.43
CA PRO A 652 -39.89 21.07 8.30
C PRO A 652 -41.38 21.32 7.99
N ALA A 653 -41.68 22.53 7.58
CA ALA A 653 -43.00 22.93 7.09
C ALA A 653 -42.95 23.08 5.56
N ALA A 654 -43.89 22.46 4.86
CA ALA A 654 -43.98 22.59 3.42
C ALA A 654 -44.14 24.07 3.01
N SER A 655 -43.27 24.58 2.19
CA SER A 655 -43.31 25.95 1.68
C SER A 655 -42.63 26.02 0.31
N PRO A 656 -43.19 26.73 -0.67
CA PRO A 656 -42.55 26.93 -1.97
C PRO A 656 -41.28 27.81 -1.88
N ASP A 657 -41.17 28.62 -0.82
CA ASP A 657 -40.04 29.51 -0.54
C ASP A 657 -39.66 29.41 0.95
N PRO A 658 -38.85 28.41 1.31
CA PRO A 658 -38.43 28.25 2.71
C PRO A 658 -37.42 29.29 3.18
N GLY A 659 -36.79 30.06 2.28
CA GLY A 659 -35.76 31.05 2.57
C GLY A 659 -34.52 30.88 1.70
N THR A 660 -33.35 31.36 2.22
CA THR A 660 -32.07 31.30 1.51
C THR A 660 -30.98 30.65 2.35
N ALA A 661 -30.03 30.02 1.72
CA ALA A 661 -28.81 29.47 2.36
C ALA A 661 -27.60 29.72 1.48
N ARG A 662 -26.45 30.03 2.10
CA ARG A 662 -25.18 30.22 1.39
C ARG A 662 -23.99 29.77 2.23
N VAL A 663 -22.94 29.34 1.55
CA VAL A 663 -21.64 29.06 2.17
C VAL A 663 -20.85 30.38 2.28
N LEU A 664 -20.46 30.73 3.48
CA LEU A 664 -19.64 31.94 3.74
C LEU A 664 -18.14 31.62 3.60
N SER A 665 -17.72 30.47 4.07
CA SER A 665 -16.35 30.02 3.98
C SER A 665 -16.31 28.48 4.00
N ALA A 666 -15.32 27.89 3.34
CA ALA A 666 -15.10 26.46 3.34
C ALA A 666 -13.61 26.13 3.36
N SER A 667 -13.28 25.04 4.04
CA SER A 667 -12.00 24.35 3.97
C SER A 667 -12.23 22.90 3.55
N ALA A 668 -11.18 22.07 3.60
CA ALA A 668 -11.32 20.64 3.34
C ALA A 668 -12.27 19.96 4.33
N ASP A 669 -12.18 20.31 5.62
CA ASP A 669 -12.84 19.62 6.75
C ASP A 669 -13.98 20.42 7.36
N SER A 670 -14.27 21.61 6.87
CA SER A 670 -15.34 22.44 7.46
C SER A 670 -15.92 23.45 6.49
N MET A 671 -17.16 23.86 6.77
CA MET A 671 -17.80 24.98 6.12
C MET A 671 -18.61 25.80 7.12
N THR A 672 -18.69 27.11 6.90
CA THR A 672 -19.58 28.00 7.62
C THR A 672 -20.74 28.35 6.69
N VAL A 673 -21.96 28.10 7.16
CA VAL A 673 -23.20 28.31 6.41
C VAL A 673 -24.01 29.38 7.11
N GLU A 674 -24.52 30.32 6.34
CA GLU A 674 -25.54 31.28 6.76
C GLU A 674 -26.86 30.92 6.07
N ALA A 675 -27.96 30.93 6.81
CA ALA A 675 -29.27 30.67 6.25
C ALA A 675 -30.33 31.49 6.94
N ASP A 676 -31.24 32.05 6.15
CA ASP A 676 -32.39 32.81 6.62
C ASP A 676 -33.68 32.06 6.23
N LEU A 677 -34.34 31.45 7.23
CA LEU A 677 -35.50 30.60 7.03
C LEU A 677 -36.78 31.32 7.43
N LYS A 678 -37.74 31.35 6.50
CA LYS A 678 -39.11 31.86 6.74
C LYS A 678 -39.97 30.87 7.51
N VAL A 679 -39.73 29.58 7.26
CA VAL A 679 -40.39 28.44 7.90
C VAL A 679 -39.32 27.38 8.21
N PRO A 680 -39.58 26.43 9.15
CA PRO A 680 -38.67 25.32 9.37
C PRO A 680 -38.45 24.53 8.09
N ALA A 681 -37.19 24.22 7.77
CA ALA A 681 -36.81 23.47 6.56
C ALA A 681 -35.56 22.60 6.80
N VAL A 682 -35.25 21.75 5.82
CA VAL A 682 -34.02 20.98 5.82
C VAL A 682 -32.97 21.68 4.96
N LEU A 683 -31.81 21.97 5.56
CA LEU A 683 -30.62 22.30 4.79
C LEU A 683 -29.99 21.02 4.27
N LEU A 684 -30.11 20.77 2.97
CA LEU A 684 -29.41 19.68 2.28
C LEU A 684 -28.00 20.13 1.94
N VAL A 685 -27.01 19.34 2.37
CA VAL A 685 -25.60 19.49 2.03
C VAL A 685 -25.21 18.34 1.09
N THR A 686 -24.71 18.66 -0.10
CA THR A 686 -24.42 17.70 -1.16
C THR A 686 -23.03 17.05 -1.02
N ASP A 687 -22.47 17.07 0.21
CA ASP A 687 -21.26 16.34 0.58
C ASP A 687 -21.64 15.00 1.22
N PRO A 688 -20.79 13.94 1.11
CA PRO A 688 -21.11 12.62 1.65
C PRO A 688 -21.31 12.63 3.17
N TYR A 689 -22.28 11.82 3.61
CA TYR A 689 -22.55 11.62 5.02
C TYR A 689 -21.50 10.72 5.68
N SER A 690 -20.95 11.16 6.80
CA SER A 690 -20.28 10.36 7.81
C SER A 690 -20.76 10.79 9.18
N ARG A 691 -20.79 9.88 10.15
CA ARG A 691 -21.20 10.17 11.53
C ARG A 691 -20.28 11.14 12.25
N ASP A 692 -19.06 11.33 11.75
CA ASP A 692 -18.05 12.24 12.32
C ASP A 692 -18.17 13.68 11.80
N TRP A 693 -19.16 13.99 10.95
CA TRP A 693 -19.57 15.35 10.65
C TRP A 693 -20.48 15.91 11.74
N HIS A 694 -20.18 17.08 12.23
CA HIS A 694 -20.91 17.78 13.29
C HIS A 694 -21.27 19.19 12.87
N ALA A 695 -22.48 19.64 13.25
CA ALA A 695 -22.91 21.00 13.02
C ALA A 695 -22.99 21.74 14.36
N ARG A 696 -22.34 22.90 14.45
CA ARG A 696 -22.32 23.76 15.64
C ARG A 696 -22.91 25.12 15.35
N SER A 697 -23.74 25.61 16.28
CA SER A 697 -24.24 26.97 16.27
C SER A 697 -23.10 27.98 16.46
N LEU A 698 -23.13 29.07 15.72
CA LEU A 698 -22.28 30.23 15.92
C LEU A 698 -23.11 31.41 16.53
N PRO A 699 -22.44 32.39 17.14
CA PRO A 699 -23.14 33.57 17.70
C PRO A 699 -24.03 34.27 16.67
N GLY A 700 -25.24 34.60 17.06
CA GLY A 700 -26.25 35.22 16.19
C GLY A 700 -27.26 34.23 15.59
N SER A 701 -27.06 32.93 15.78
CA SER A 701 -27.95 31.87 15.26
C SER A 701 -29.20 31.74 16.13
N SER A 702 -30.38 31.60 15.51
CA SER A 702 -31.68 31.38 16.18
C SER A 702 -31.81 29.98 16.82
N GLN A 703 -30.97 29.01 16.45
CA GLN A 703 -30.99 27.64 16.98
C GLN A 703 -29.66 27.35 17.67
N SER A 704 -29.72 26.81 18.89
CA SER A 704 -28.53 26.55 19.72
C SER A 704 -27.83 25.24 19.40
N ALA A 705 -28.52 24.24 18.85
CA ALA A 705 -28.00 22.93 18.53
C ALA A 705 -28.52 22.44 17.17
N TYR A 706 -27.64 21.78 16.41
CA TYR A 706 -27.95 21.21 15.12
C TYR A 706 -27.55 19.75 15.10
N ARG A 707 -28.35 18.92 14.42
CA ARG A 707 -28.05 17.52 14.18
C ARG A 707 -27.90 17.26 12.69
N ILE A 708 -26.87 16.54 12.28
CA ILE A 708 -26.72 16.06 10.91
C ILE A 708 -27.34 14.69 10.80
N LEU A 709 -28.25 14.51 9.84
CA LEU A 709 -28.92 13.26 9.49
C LEU A 709 -28.45 12.77 8.13
N PRO A 710 -28.42 11.46 7.87
CA PRO A 710 -28.25 10.96 6.52
C PRO A 710 -29.43 11.36 5.64
N ALA A 711 -29.14 11.96 4.48
CA ALA A 711 -30.09 12.36 3.47
C ALA A 711 -29.87 11.60 2.18
N ASP A 712 -30.95 11.21 1.51
CA ASP A 712 -30.89 10.55 0.21
C ASP A 712 -29.85 9.41 0.20
N HIS A 713 -29.83 8.65 1.29
CA HIS A 713 -28.88 7.61 1.64
C HIS A 713 -27.45 8.04 1.88
N CYS A 714 -26.85 8.91 1.04
CA CYS A 714 -25.41 9.19 1.07
C CYS A 714 -25.04 10.65 1.33
N LEU A 715 -25.99 11.57 1.39
CA LEU A 715 -25.77 13.02 1.63
C LEU A 715 -26.09 13.42 3.07
N GLN A 716 -25.98 14.72 3.40
CA GLN A 716 -26.19 15.25 4.73
C GLN A 716 -27.43 16.16 4.76
N ALA A 717 -28.25 16.04 5.81
CA ALA A 717 -29.38 16.91 6.10
C ALA A 717 -29.20 17.55 7.47
N VAL A 718 -29.46 18.87 7.57
CA VAL A 718 -29.50 19.61 8.83
C VAL A 718 -30.89 20.22 8.98
N PRO A 719 -31.77 19.68 9.85
CA PRO A 719 -33.06 20.27 10.15
C PRO A 719 -32.86 21.61 10.89
N MET A 720 -33.59 22.65 10.44
CA MET A 720 -33.48 24.00 11.01
C MET A 720 -34.88 24.57 11.24
N GLY A 721 -35.03 25.32 12.33
CA GLY A 721 -36.24 26.10 12.62
C GLY A 721 -36.36 27.33 11.73
N ALA A 722 -37.44 28.12 11.89
CA ALA A 722 -37.51 29.44 11.27
C ALA A 722 -36.56 30.41 11.96
N GLY A 723 -36.00 31.37 11.19
CA GLY A 723 -35.11 32.45 11.71
C GLY A 723 -33.77 32.49 11.00
N HIS A 724 -32.87 33.31 11.54
CA HIS A 724 -31.51 33.48 11.07
C HIS A 724 -30.60 32.42 11.67
N HIS A 725 -29.83 31.71 10.84
CA HIS A 725 -28.91 30.66 11.26
C HIS A 725 -27.51 30.96 10.76
N LEU A 726 -26.55 30.86 11.68
CA LEU A 726 -25.13 30.86 11.38
C LEU A 726 -24.52 29.61 12.04
N LEU A 727 -24.08 28.69 11.22
CA LEU A 727 -23.58 27.39 11.72
C LEU A 727 -22.28 26.99 11.04
N ARG A 728 -21.46 26.27 11.78
CA ARG A 728 -20.26 25.62 11.27
C ARG A 728 -20.47 24.12 11.22
N ILE A 729 -20.34 23.55 10.02
CA ILE A 729 -20.34 22.12 9.77
C ILE A 729 -18.89 21.69 9.65
N GLU A 730 -18.44 20.73 10.49
CA GLU A 730 -17.04 20.31 10.55
C GLU A 730 -16.89 18.81 10.71
N TYR A 731 -15.89 18.21 10.03
CA TYR A 731 -15.49 16.84 10.22
C TYR A 731 -14.53 16.75 11.41
N SER A 732 -14.96 16.11 12.49
CA SER A 732 -14.27 16.13 13.79
C SER A 732 -14.38 14.81 14.53
N PRO A 733 -13.66 13.76 14.08
CA PRO A 733 -13.72 12.42 14.67
C PRO A 733 -13.32 12.43 16.16
N VAL A 734 -14.19 11.91 17.02
CA VAL A 734 -13.88 11.72 18.45
C VAL A 734 -12.71 10.73 18.61
N SER A 735 -12.63 9.73 17.73
CA SER A 735 -11.54 8.77 17.68
C SER A 735 -10.16 9.41 17.49
N PHE A 736 -10.07 10.50 16.72
CA PHE A 736 -8.82 11.26 16.56
C PHE A 736 -8.42 11.97 17.86
N LYS A 737 -9.36 12.59 18.56
CA LYS A 737 -9.10 13.30 19.84
C LYS A 737 -8.63 12.31 20.92
N ILE A 738 -9.31 11.16 21.04
CA ILE A 738 -8.89 10.08 21.94
C ILE A 738 -7.52 9.56 21.53
N GLY A 739 -7.29 9.36 20.21
CA GLY A 739 -6.03 8.90 19.66
C GLY A 739 -4.85 9.81 20.03
N ILE A 740 -5.02 11.13 19.96
CA ILE A 740 -4.01 12.10 20.41
C ILE A 740 -3.65 11.87 21.88
N ALA A 741 -4.65 11.78 22.77
CA ALA A 741 -4.42 11.62 24.20
C ALA A 741 -3.70 10.31 24.51
N VAL A 742 -4.14 9.20 23.92
CA VAL A 742 -3.53 7.87 24.10
C VAL A 742 -2.09 7.84 23.56
N SER A 743 -1.86 8.36 22.34
CA SER A 743 -0.50 8.41 21.77
C SER A 743 0.43 9.28 22.60
N ALA A 744 -0.01 10.46 23.06
CA ALA A 744 0.80 11.33 23.89
C ALA A 744 1.21 10.64 25.20
N ALA A 745 0.25 10.04 25.90
CA ALA A 745 0.53 9.27 27.13
C ALA A 745 1.50 8.10 26.89
N ALA A 746 1.29 7.36 25.80
CA ALA A 746 2.16 6.23 25.42
C ALA A 746 3.60 6.68 25.07
N TRP A 747 3.77 7.79 24.36
CA TRP A 747 5.09 8.33 24.06
C TRP A 747 5.80 8.86 25.30
N LEU A 748 5.09 9.49 26.24
CA LEU A 748 5.65 9.88 27.54
C LEU A 748 6.11 8.65 28.34
N ALA A 749 5.29 7.60 28.41
CA ALA A 749 5.65 6.34 29.08
C ALA A 749 6.85 5.68 28.40
N TRP A 750 6.90 5.65 27.06
CA TRP A 750 8.03 5.13 26.30
C TRP A 750 9.32 5.92 26.58
N ALA A 751 9.26 7.24 26.61
CA ALA A 751 10.40 8.11 26.90
C ALA A 751 10.90 7.90 28.33
N ALA A 752 10.01 7.80 29.33
CA ALA A 752 10.36 7.48 30.71
C ALA A 752 11.04 6.11 30.83
N ALA A 753 10.52 5.08 30.15
CA ALA A 753 11.15 3.77 30.08
C ALA A 753 12.53 3.81 29.40
N ALA A 754 12.68 4.57 28.33
CA ALA A 754 13.94 4.73 27.61
C ALA A 754 15.02 5.45 28.45
N THR A 755 14.65 6.40 29.29
CA THR A 755 15.58 7.11 30.20
C THR A 755 15.97 6.29 31.42
N SER A 756 15.07 5.46 31.94
CA SER A 756 15.33 4.56 33.06
C SER A 756 16.34 3.46 32.72
N TRP A 757 16.41 3.11 31.45
CA TRP A 757 17.36 2.10 30.95
C TRP A 757 18.65 2.75 30.47
N ARG A 758 19.51 3.14 31.44
CA ARG A 758 20.88 3.56 31.12
C ARG A 758 21.60 2.42 30.41
N PRO A 759 22.17 2.64 29.22
CA PRO A 759 22.97 1.62 28.55
C PRO A 759 24.13 1.25 29.47
N SER A 760 24.30 -0.02 29.80
CA SER A 760 25.50 -0.57 30.47
C SER A 760 26.73 -0.56 29.54
N TRP A 761 26.86 0.46 28.70
CA TRP A 761 27.97 0.67 27.76
C TRP A 761 29.27 1.12 28.45
N ARG A 762 29.27 1.32 29.77
CA ARG A 762 30.44 1.71 30.56
C ARG A 762 30.79 0.71 31.64
N ARG A 763 31.16 -0.50 31.27
CA ARG A 763 32.15 -1.29 32.00
C ARG A 763 32.98 -2.07 30.98
N PRO A 764 34.28 -1.67 30.71
CA PRO A 764 35.21 -2.65 30.21
C PRO A 764 35.39 -3.65 31.34
N SER A 765 35.04 -4.92 31.12
CA SER A 765 35.52 -6.02 31.97
C SER A 765 37.06 -6.02 31.82
N GLY A 766 37.74 -5.40 32.76
CA GLY A 766 39.13 -5.64 33.02
C GLY A 766 39.25 -7.00 33.69
N ALA A 767 40.01 -7.88 33.09
CA ALA A 767 41.03 -8.80 33.51
C ALA A 767 41.21 -9.86 32.42
#